data_4231af10924ac193fe7f361d05b14c4b
#
_entry.id   4231af10924ac193fe7f361d05b14c4b
#
_cell.length_a   1.000
_cell.length_b   1.000
_cell.length_c   1.000
_cell.angle_alpha   90.00
_cell.angle_beta   90.00
_cell.angle_gamma   90.00
#
_symmetry.space_group_name_H-M   'P 1'
#
loop_
_entity.id
_entity.type
_entity.pdbx_description
1 polymer ?
#
loop_
_entity_poly.entity_id
_entity_poly.type
_entity_poly.pdbx_seq_one_letter_code
_entity_poly.pdbx_strand_id
1 'polypeptide(L)'
;MDENQTFDGGQTIDNDRIIKINIEEEMKSSYIDYSMSVIVARALPDVRDGFKPVHRRILYGMAGIGNTSDKPYKKCARVVGEVLGKYHPHGDSSVYGALVRMAQDWNMRYTLVDGQGNFGSVDGDSAAAMRYTECRLSKMGEHIMDDLEKDTVDMVNNFDDSLTEPSVMPTKIPNLLVNGGNGIAVGMATNIPTHNLGEVIDGCCAYIDNPEIDTEGLMQYIQAPDFPTGAFIYGLQGVKDAYETGRGRIVMRAKAEIESHESHDKIVITEIPYGVNKAQLIEYIADLVKEGKLEGISNANDESGRQGMRIVIDVKKDANANVILNKLFKMTALQSAFSVNCIALVKGRPRLLSLKECVKYFVEHRHDVTIRRTKYDLKKAQERAHILEGLIVAVNNIDEVVHIIRNSSTPNDAQRNLEKRFDLDELQSKAIVDMRLSQLTGLRVDQLHQEYDDLQKLIADLQDILDNPERCKQVMKDDLQEVKEKYGDDRRTQIVPDEHEFNAEDFYPNDPVVITVSHLGYIKRTPLSEFREQARGGVGAKGARTRDNDFTEYIYPATMHQTMLFFTKKGRCYWLKCYEIPEGDRNSKGRAIQNLLNIDSDDSVNNFLRLSGRGLEDQEFINNHYVVFATKSGIVKKTCLEAYSRPRANGVIAINILENDEVVDVRLTNGRNELIIANRNGRAVRFNENAVRTMGRVATGVRGMRIDEVDDAVVGMVVVNNPEQETIMVVSEEGYGKRSQVEDYRVTNRGAKGVKTLNITEKTGRLVAIKNVTDENDLMIINKSGIVIRLAVADCRVMGRATQGVRLINLTKKNDVIASVCKVMSSELEAVAEQKSREEWAQNSEAIRKDVTATPEENATPIVDFVDEEPVEES
;
A
#
# COMPACT_ATOMS: atom_id res chain seq x y z
N MET A 1 -50.90 -48.53 -30.55
CA MET A 1 -50.91 -49.91 -30.03
C MET A 1 -50.71 -49.80 -28.55
N ASP A 2 -51.81 -50.14 -27.85
CA ASP A 2 -51.89 -50.09 -26.37
C ASP A 2 -51.04 -51.20 -25.78
N GLU A 3 -50.31 -50.91 -24.73
CA GLU A 3 -49.97 -51.95 -23.75
C GLU A 3 -50.28 -51.43 -22.33
N ASN A 4 -51.56 -51.63 -21.98
CA ASN A 4 -51.98 -51.73 -20.60
C ASN A 4 -51.33 -52.91 -19.92
N GLN A 5 -50.42 -52.71 -19.02
CA GLN A 5 -50.05 -53.68 -17.96
C GLN A 5 -50.75 -53.31 -16.65
N THR A 6 -51.88 -54.02 -16.43
CA THR A 6 -52.55 -54.03 -15.14
C THR A 6 -51.70 -54.83 -14.15
N PHE A 7 -51.13 -54.15 -13.12
CA PHE A 7 -50.72 -54.83 -11.88
C PHE A 7 -51.92 -54.80 -10.93
N ASP A 8 -52.32 -55.98 -10.53
CA ASP A 8 -53.41 -56.24 -9.58
C ASP A 8 -52.92 -55.78 -8.15
N GLY A 9 -53.60 -54.80 -7.55
CA GLY A 9 -53.26 -54.28 -6.25
C GLY A 9 -53.59 -52.79 -6.11
N GLY A 10 -54.86 -52.46 -6.07
CA GLY A 10 -55.48 -51.16 -6.12
C GLY A 10 -54.82 -50.02 -5.30
N GLN A 11 -53.99 -49.22 -5.91
CA GLN A 11 -53.84 -47.81 -5.64
C GLN A 11 -53.48 -47.14 -6.95
N THR A 12 -54.44 -46.46 -7.61
CA THR A 12 -54.19 -45.49 -8.64
C THR A 12 -53.40 -44.35 -8.00
N ILE A 13 -52.12 -44.26 -8.30
CA ILE A 13 -51.31 -43.09 -7.97
C ILE A 13 -51.83 -41.97 -8.86
N ASP A 14 -52.45 -40.96 -8.23
CA ASP A 14 -52.98 -39.76 -8.86
C ASP A 14 -51.80 -39.03 -9.53
N ASN A 15 -51.65 -39.25 -10.85
CA ASN A 15 -50.58 -38.65 -11.67
C ASN A 15 -50.65 -37.09 -11.73
N ASP A 16 -51.76 -36.53 -11.24
CA ASP A 16 -51.99 -35.06 -11.21
C ASP A 16 -51.17 -34.31 -10.14
N ARG A 17 -50.43 -35.05 -9.27
CA ARG A 17 -49.56 -34.45 -8.24
C ARG A 17 -48.06 -34.43 -8.60
N ILE A 18 -47.65 -35.01 -9.72
CA ILE A 18 -46.24 -35.00 -10.12
C ILE A 18 -46.01 -33.85 -11.10
N ILE A 19 -45.46 -32.74 -10.56
CA ILE A 19 -45.04 -31.60 -11.37
C ILE A 19 -43.61 -31.91 -11.87
N LYS A 20 -43.45 -31.98 -13.20
CA LYS A 20 -42.12 -32.11 -13.82
C LYS A 20 -41.41 -30.76 -13.77
N ILE A 21 -40.37 -30.64 -12.95
CA ILE A 21 -39.55 -29.43 -12.85
C ILE A 21 -38.27 -29.66 -13.63
N ASN A 22 -37.89 -28.70 -14.50
CA ASN A 22 -36.62 -28.71 -15.18
C ASN A 22 -35.51 -28.30 -14.17
N ILE A 23 -34.56 -29.20 -13.90
CA ILE A 23 -33.49 -28.98 -12.93
C ILE A 23 -32.64 -27.74 -13.26
N GLU A 24 -32.42 -27.43 -14.54
CA GLU A 24 -31.68 -26.23 -14.95
C GLU A 24 -32.40 -24.94 -14.60
N GLU A 25 -33.71 -24.90 -14.81
CA GLU A 25 -34.55 -23.72 -14.49
C GLU A 25 -34.67 -23.54 -12.98
N GLU A 26 -34.92 -24.63 -12.26
CA GLU A 26 -34.98 -24.61 -10.79
C GLU A 26 -33.65 -24.17 -10.16
N MET A 27 -32.53 -24.72 -10.63
CA MET A 27 -31.20 -24.29 -10.14
C MET A 27 -30.93 -22.82 -10.47
N LYS A 28 -31.28 -22.36 -11.66
CA LYS A 28 -31.10 -20.93 -12.02
C LYS A 28 -31.94 -20.03 -11.11
N SER A 29 -33.22 -20.34 -10.92
CA SER A 29 -34.11 -19.58 -10.05
C SER A 29 -33.61 -19.56 -8.61
N SER A 30 -33.36 -20.74 -8.03
CA SER A 30 -32.87 -20.89 -6.65
C SER A 30 -31.52 -20.22 -6.42
N TYR A 31 -30.60 -20.27 -7.41
CA TYR A 31 -29.31 -19.57 -7.29
C TYR A 31 -29.45 -18.04 -7.38
N ILE A 32 -30.36 -17.54 -8.21
CA ILE A 32 -30.68 -16.11 -8.28
C ILE A 32 -31.28 -15.66 -6.94
N ASP A 33 -32.25 -16.38 -6.40
CA ASP A 33 -32.89 -16.05 -5.12
C ASP A 33 -31.89 -16.09 -3.96
N TYR A 34 -31.05 -17.13 -3.91
CA TYR A 34 -29.94 -17.20 -2.94
C TYR A 34 -28.98 -16.01 -3.08
N SER A 35 -28.57 -15.70 -4.33
CA SER A 35 -27.65 -14.60 -4.60
C SER A 35 -28.23 -13.24 -4.18
N MET A 36 -29.50 -13.00 -4.51
CA MET A 36 -30.22 -11.79 -4.09
C MET A 36 -30.32 -11.70 -2.57
N SER A 37 -30.66 -12.80 -1.90
CA SER A 37 -30.72 -12.84 -0.43
C SER A 37 -29.36 -12.53 0.20
N VAL A 38 -28.26 -13.12 -0.31
CA VAL A 38 -26.91 -12.87 0.21
C VAL A 38 -26.48 -11.42 -0.02
N ILE A 39 -26.83 -10.83 -1.16
CA ILE A 39 -26.50 -9.44 -1.50
C ILE A 39 -27.26 -8.47 -0.61
N VAL A 40 -28.60 -8.60 -0.56
CA VAL A 40 -29.49 -7.61 0.07
C VAL A 40 -29.65 -7.82 1.57
N ALA A 41 -29.75 -9.07 2.02
CA ALA A 41 -30.10 -9.40 3.39
C ALA A 41 -28.94 -9.94 4.25
N ARG A 42 -27.69 -9.97 3.77
CA ARG A 42 -26.57 -10.53 4.55
C ARG A 42 -25.26 -9.76 4.44
N ALA A 43 -24.70 -9.57 3.23
CA ALA A 43 -23.30 -9.22 3.06
C ALA A 43 -23.02 -7.72 2.98
N LEU A 44 -23.92 -6.95 2.37
CA LEU A 44 -23.73 -5.54 2.09
C LEU A 44 -24.42 -4.64 3.14
N PRO A 45 -23.78 -3.53 3.55
CA PRO A 45 -24.39 -2.53 4.41
C PRO A 45 -25.39 -1.65 3.62
N ASP A 46 -26.42 -1.13 4.32
CA ASP A 46 -27.26 -0.05 3.78
C ASP A 46 -26.50 1.28 3.84
N VAL A 47 -26.59 2.09 2.79
CA VAL A 47 -25.86 3.36 2.70
C VAL A 47 -26.29 4.38 3.77
N ARG A 48 -27.55 4.30 4.24
CA ARG A 48 -28.17 5.25 5.18
C ARG A 48 -27.63 5.10 6.59
N ASP A 49 -27.51 3.85 7.09
CA ASP A 49 -27.11 3.56 8.48
C ASP A 49 -25.77 2.80 8.58
N GLY A 50 -25.20 2.32 7.46
CA GLY A 50 -23.95 1.59 7.45
C GLY A 50 -24.01 0.18 8.02
N PHE A 51 -25.21 -0.34 8.34
CA PHE A 51 -25.37 -1.64 8.96
C PHE A 51 -25.76 -2.73 7.99
N LYS A 52 -25.20 -3.90 8.24
CA LYS A 52 -25.77 -5.16 7.75
C LYS A 52 -26.95 -5.55 8.65
N PRO A 53 -27.87 -6.38 8.16
CA PRO A 53 -29.03 -6.81 8.96
C PRO A 53 -28.66 -7.39 10.31
N VAL A 54 -27.59 -8.19 10.40
CA VAL A 54 -27.15 -8.79 11.68
C VAL A 54 -26.73 -7.74 12.72
N HIS A 55 -26.01 -6.68 12.30
CA HIS A 55 -25.59 -5.60 13.20
C HIS A 55 -26.80 -4.83 13.73
N ARG A 56 -27.73 -4.47 12.84
CA ARG A 56 -28.96 -3.76 13.17
C ARG A 56 -29.81 -4.54 14.16
N ARG A 57 -29.98 -5.85 13.95
CA ARG A 57 -30.72 -6.76 14.82
C ARG A 57 -30.08 -6.94 16.18
N ILE A 58 -28.73 -6.95 16.26
CA ILE A 58 -28.03 -7.03 17.56
C ILE A 58 -28.30 -5.77 18.37
N LEU A 59 -28.12 -4.58 17.81
CA LEU A 59 -28.35 -3.32 18.53
C LEU A 59 -29.82 -3.20 18.95
N TYR A 60 -30.76 -3.50 18.06
CA TYR A 60 -32.19 -3.48 18.34
C TYR A 60 -32.59 -4.48 19.44
N GLY A 61 -32.07 -5.71 19.38
CA GLY A 61 -32.28 -6.73 20.40
C GLY A 61 -31.70 -6.34 21.77
N MET A 62 -30.51 -5.70 21.78
CA MET A 62 -29.90 -5.19 23.01
C MET A 62 -30.76 -4.08 23.65
N ALA A 63 -31.27 -3.17 22.85
CA ALA A 63 -32.20 -2.13 23.34
C ALA A 63 -33.52 -2.73 23.85
N GLY A 64 -34.08 -3.71 23.12
CA GLY A 64 -35.33 -4.39 23.50
C GLY A 64 -35.28 -5.10 24.84
N ILE A 65 -34.11 -5.65 25.21
CA ILE A 65 -33.93 -6.21 26.59
C ILE A 65 -33.47 -5.16 27.61
N GLY A 66 -33.41 -3.90 27.23
CA GLY A 66 -32.94 -2.80 28.09
C GLY A 66 -31.49 -2.97 28.53
N ASN A 67 -30.61 -3.35 27.63
CA ASN A 67 -29.17 -3.52 27.87
C ASN A 67 -28.37 -2.27 27.50
N THR A 68 -28.72 -1.16 28.10
CA THR A 68 -28.20 0.19 27.88
C THR A 68 -26.90 0.45 28.66
N SER A 69 -26.18 1.51 28.29
CA SER A 69 -24.87 1.87 28.84
C SER A 69 -24.87 2.21 30.32
N ASP A 70 -26.03 2.67 30.85
CA ASP A 70 -26.26 3.00 32.25
C ASP A 70 -26.54 1.77 33.16
N LYS A 71 -26.77 0.61 32.54
CA LYS A 71 -27.14 -0.62 33.24
C LYS A 71 -25.98 -1.60 33.35
N PRO A 72 -26.08 -2.55 34.31
CA PRO A 72 -25.06 -3.61 34.42
C PRO A 72 -24.92 -4.44 33.17
N TYR A 73 -23.71 -4.95 32.92
CA TYR A 73 -23.43 -5.86 31.83
C TYR A 73 -24.29 -7.11 31.87
N LYS A 74 -24.69 -7.61 30.72
CA LYS A 74 -25.37 -8.90 30.57
C LYS A 74 -24.48 -9.90 29.82
N LYS A 75 -24.63 -11.19 30.11
CA LYS A 75 -23.92 -12.23 29.35
C LYS A 75 -24.22 -12.12 27.87
N CYS A 76 -23.17 -12.20 27.01
CA CYS A 76 -23.33 -12.18 25.55
C CYS A 76 -24.28 -13.28 25.08
N ALA A 77 -24.28 -14.45 25.72
CA ALA A 77 -25.21 -15.53 25.42
C ALA A 77 -26.67 -15.13 25.50
N ARG A 78 -27.05 -14.21 26.43
CA ARG A 78 -28.42 -13.69 26.56
C ARG A 78 -28.79 -12.81 25.37
N VAL A 79 -27.87 -11.94 24.94
CA VAL A 79 -28.08 -11.08 23.77
C VAL A 79 -28.19 -11.92 22.50
N VAL A 80 -27.27 -12.86 22.30
CA VAL A 80 -27.27 -13.78 21.15
C VAL A 80 -28.59 -14.58 21.12
N GLY A 81 -29.04 -15.13 22.25
CA GLY A 81 -30.29 -15.86 22.32
C GLY A 81 -31.52 -15.02 21.98
N GLU A 82 -31.57 -13.76 22.44
CA GLU A 82 -32.66 -12.81 22.11
C GLU A 82 -32.70 -12.52 20.60
N VAL A 83 -31.54 -12.26 19.98
CA VAL A 83 -31.45 -11.95 18.57
C VAL A 83 -31.82 -13.15 17.70
N LEU A 84 -31.35 -14.34 18.06
CA LEU A 84 -31.66 -15.59 17.33
C LEU A 84 -33.15 -15.94 17.41
N GLY A 85 -33.70 -15.83 18.61
CA GLY A 85 -35.10 -16.22 18.85
C GLY A 85 -36.13 -15.30 18.22
N LYS A 86 -35.78 -14.02 18.00
CA LYS A 86 -36.73 -13.00 17.56
C LYS A 86 -36.51 -12.42 16.19
N TYR A 87 -35.25 -12.30 15.72
CA TYR A 87 -34.92 -11.47 14.55
C TYR A 87 -34.02 -12.15 13.54
N HIS A 88 -33.10 -13.05 13.92
CA HIS A 88 -32.04 -13.51 13.03
C HIS A 88 -31.89 -15.04 13.01
N PRO A 89 -32.60 -15.76 12.13
CA PRO A 89 -32.67 -17.23 12.11
C PRO A 89 -31.43 -17.87 11.48
N HIS A 90 -30.24 -17.61 12.05
CA HIS A 90 -28.95 -18.13 11.57
C HIS A 90 -28.13 -18.70 12.75
N GLY A 91 -26.91 -19.19 12.49
CA GLY A 91 -26.06 -19.77 13.52
C GLY A 91 -25.62 -18.77 14.61
N ASP A 92 -25.58 -19.23 15.86
CA ASP A 92 -25.18 -18.44 17.04
C ASP A 92 -23.77 -17.88 16.95
N SER A 93 -22.85 -18.64 16.36
CA SER A 93 -21.45 -18.22 16.12
C SER A 93 -21.37 -17.00 15.21
N SER A 94 -22.27 -16.89 14.23
CA SER A 94 -22.36 -15.76 13.32
C SER A 94 -22.79 -14.48 14.06
N VAL A 95 -23.84 -14.56 14.89
CA VAL A 95 -24.33 -13.43 15.68
C VAL A 95 -23.31 -13.03 16.76
N TYR A 96 -22.72 -14.02 17.45
CA TYR A 96 -21.70 -13.74 18.46
C TYR A 96 -20.45 -13.11 17.85
N GLY A 97 -19.98 -13.61 16.71
CA GLY A 97 -18.84 -13.04 15.98
C GLY A 97 -19.07 -11.58 15.55
N ALA A 98 -20.28 -11.23 15.09
CA ALA A 98 -20.65 -9.86 14.77
C ALA A 98 -20.70 -8.97 16.02
N LEU A 99 -21.27 -9.45 17.11
CA LEU A 99 -21.31 -8.74 18.41
C LEU A 99 -19.89 -8.49 18.95
N VAL A 100 -19.02 -9.50 18.92
CA VAL A 100 -17.62 -9.38 19.35
C VAL A 100 -16.90 -8.29 18.54
N ARG A 101 -17.08 -8.29 17.23
CA ARG A 101 -16.42 -7.32 16.36
C ARG A 101 -16.85 -5.89 16.65
N MET A 102 -18.11 -5.65 17.01
CA MET A 102 -18.61 -4.31 17.40
C MET A 102 -18.04 -3.82 18.74
N ALA A 103 -17.43 -4.68 19.55
CA ALA A 103 -16.78 -4.33 20.80
C ALA A 103 -15.26 -4.19 20.70
N GLN A 104 -14.64 -4.53 19.55
CA GLN A 104 -13.19 -4.50 19.38
C GLN A 104 -12.73 -3.12 18.89
N ASP A 105 -11.90 -2.43 19.66
CA ASP A 105 -11.40 -1.08 19.40
C ASP A 105 -10.31 -1.02 18.31
N TRP A 106 -9.73 -2.18 17.94
CA TRP A 106 -8.81 -2.29 16.79
C TRP A 106 -9.51 -2.64 15.48
N ASN A 107 -10.81 -2.99 15.51
CA ASN A 107 -11.64 -3.26 14.33
C ASN A 107 -12.60 -2.11 14.02
N MET A 108 -13.15 -1.48 15.07
CA MET A 108 -14.12 -0.39 14.96
C MET A 108 -13.43 0.92 15.33
N ARG A 109 -13.58 1.94 14.50
CA ARG A 109 -13.04 3.27 14.83
C ARG A 109 -13.76 3.85 16.06
N TYR A 110 -15.06 3.57 16.18
CA TYR A 110 -15.90 3.87 17.32
C TYR A 110 -16.73 2.64 17.69
N THR A 111 -16.50 2.06 18.85
CA THR A 111 -17.18 0.84 19.30
C THR A 111 -18.64 1.09 19.62
N LEU A 112 -19.51 0.19 19.18
CA LEU A 112 -20.96 0.27 19.40
C LEU A 112 -21.42 -0.58 20.57
N VAL A 113 -20.60 -1.52 20.98
CA VAL A 113 -20.80 -2.43 22.11
C VAL A 113 -19.68 -2.22 23.11
N ASP A 114 -20.02 -2.09 24.38
CA ASP A 114 -19.09 -2.08 25.49
C ASP A 114 -18.99 -3.52 26.05
N GLY A 115 -17.79 -4.11 25.89
CA GLY A 115 -17.51 -5.51 26.23
C GLY A 115 -16.72 -5.65 27.52
N GLN A 116 -17.07 -6.67 28.33
CA GLN A 116 -16.33 -7.05 29.52
C GLN A 116 -15.87 -8.51 29.42
N GLY A 117 -14.57 -8.73 29.56
CA GLY A 117 -13.95 -10.06 29.44
C GLY A 117 -13.00 -10.14 28.26
N ASN A 118 -12.73 -11.35 27.78
CA ASN A 118 -11.85 -11.56 26.63
C ASN A 118 -12.63 -11.54 25.32
N PHE A 119 -12.49 -10.45 24.58
CA PHE A 119 -13.06 -10.25 23.23
C PHE A 119 -12.03 -10.47 22.11
N GLY A 120 -10.91 -11.15 22.39
CA GLY A 120 -9.80 -11.35 21.46
C GLY A 120 -8.69 -10.32 21.63
N SER A 121 -7.70 -10.36 20.76
CA SER A 121 -6.57 -9.43 20.73
C SER A 121 -6.12 -9.13 19.31
N VAL A 122 -5.23 -8.13 19.15
CA VAL A 122 -4.56 -7.81 17.88
C VAL A 122 -3.63 -8.95 17.43
N ASP A 123 -3.28 -9.87 18.34
CA ASP A 123 -2.50 -11.08 18.05
C ASP A 123 -3.30 -12.17 17.33
N GLY A 124 -4.61 -11.94 17.14
CA GLY A 124 -5.49 -12.89 16.48
C GLY A 124 -6.08 -13.93 17.43
N ASP A 125 -5.95 -13.74 18.74
CA ASP A 125 -6.63 -14.58 19.71
C ASP A 125 -8.14 -14.51 19.54
N SER A 126 -8.79 -15.65 19.65
CA SER A 126 -10.23 -15.72 19.58
C SER A 126 -10.87 -15.19 20.87
N ALA A 127 -12.06 -14.59 20.74
CA ALA A 127 -12.86 -14.24 21.90
C ALA A 127 -13.22 -15.47 22.72
N ALA A 128 -13.33 -15.32 24.04
CA ALA A 128 -13.82 -16.37 24.89
C ALA A 128 -15.28 -16.73 24.54
N ALA A 129 -15.73 -17.94 24.86
CA ALA A 129 -17.10 -18.36 24.59
C ALA A 129 -18.13 -17.42 25.22
N MET A 130 -19.25 -17.17 24.52
CA MET A 130 -20.29 -16.19 24.88
C MET A 130 -20.90 -16.35 26.29
N ARG A 131 -20.72 -17.50 26.92
CA ARG A 131 -21.13 -17.74 28.33
C ARG A 131 -20.22 -17.08 29.36
N TYR A 132 -18.98 -16.72 28.98
CA TYR A 132 -18.00 -16.05 29.84
C TYR A 132 -17.97 -14.55 29.63
N THR A 133 -18.13 -14.08 28.39
CA THR A 133 -18.11 -12.65 28.05
C THR A 133 -19.42 -11.97 28.39
N GLU A 134 -19.33 -10.70 28.71
CA GLU A 134 -20.46 -9.82 29.01
C GLU A 134 -20.44 -8.58 28.15
N CYS A 135 -21.60 -8.03 27.86
CA CYS A 135 -21.72 -6.83 27.03
C CYS A 135 -22.90 -5.94 27.40
N ARG A 136 -22.83 -4.71 26.99
CA ARG A 136 -23.91 -3.73 26.97
C ARG A 136 -23.73 -2.78 25.79
N LEU A 137 -24.73 -1.99 25.46
CA LEU A 137 -24.59 -0.93 24.47
C LEU A 137 -23.55 0.09 24.95
N SER A 138 -22.72 0.57 24.04
CA SER A 138 -21.94 1.78 24.28
C SER A 138 -22.86 3.01 24.18
N LYS A 139 -22.46 4.16 24.72
CA LYS A 139 -23.20 5.41 24.56
C LYS A 139 -23.47 5.77 23.11
N MET A 140 -22.48 5.49 22.24
CA MET A 140 -22.60 5.71 20.81
C MET A 140 -23.57 4.72 20.16
N GLY A 141 -23.56 3.45 20.60
CA GLY A 141 -24.53 2.44 20.16
C GLY A 141 -25.98 2.77 20.52
N GLU A 142 -26.21 3.45 21.64
CA GLU A 142 -27.55 3.98 22.03
C GLU A 142 -27.96 5.14 21.11
N HIS A 143 -27.06 6.08 20.85
CA HIS A 143 -27.32 7.27 19.99
C HIS A 143 -27.69 6.92 18.56
N ILE A 144 -27.29 5.77 18.04
CA ILE A 144 -27.69 5.27 16.73
C ILE A 144 -29.19 4.98 16.66
N MET A 145 -29.81 4.66 17.79
CA MET A 145 -31.23 4.30 17.92
C MET A 145 -32.11 5.43 18.47
N ASP A 146 -31.54 6.62 18.67
CA ASP A 146 -32.30 7.77 19.15
C ASP A 146 -33.49 8.03 18.22
N ASP A 147 -34.61 8.39 18.82
CA ASP A 147 -35.87 8.70 18.15
C ASP A 147 -36.53 7.51 17.38
N LEU A 148 -36.09 6.26 17.61
CA LEU A 148 -36.64 5.08 16.93
C LEU A 148 -38.15 4.90 17.25
N GLU A 149 -38.59 5.27 18.46
CA GLU A 149 -39.96 5.21 18.91
C GLU A 149 -40.87 6.33 18.34
N LYS A 150 -40.27 7.29 17.63
CA LYS A 150 -40.98 8.45 17.04
C LYS A 150 -41.41 8.25 15.60
N ASP A 151 -41.60 7.02 15.16
CA ASP A 151 -41.98 6.67 13.76
C ASP A 151 -41.07 7.28 12.67
N THR A 152 -39.80 7.39 13.00
CA THR A 152 -38.77 8.02 12.13
C THR A 152 -38.34 7.14 10.97
N VAL A 153 -38.50 5.82 11.07
CA VAL A 153 -38.13 4.82 10.06
C VAL A 153 -39.25 3.79 9.88
N ASP A 154 -39.23 3.10 8.74
CA ASP A 154 -40.21 2.07 8.47
C ASP A 154 -39.91 0.80 9.25
N MET A 155 -40.92 0.23 9.89
CA MET A 155 -40.84 -1.07 10.53
C MET A 155 -41.26 -2.17 9.59
N VAL A 156 -40.55 -3.29 9.58
CA VAL A 156 -40.81 -4.47 8.76
C VAL A 156 -41.06 -5.68 9.67
N ASN A 157 -41.78 -6.65 9.19
CA ASN A 157 -41.97 -7.89 9.93
C ASN A 157 -40.64 -8.67 10.04
N ASN A 158 -40.46 -9.36 11.17
CA ASN A 158 -39.37 -10.31 11.34
C ASN A 158 -39.61 -11.58 10.48
N PHE A 159 -38.72 -12.58 10.60
CA PHE A 159 -38.74 -13.79 9.77
C PHE A 159 -39.99 -14.68 9.95
N ASP A 160 -40.72 -14.57 11.03
CA ASP A 160 -41.92 -15.37 11.33
C ASP A 160 -43.21 -14.54 11.45
N ASP A 161 -43.17 -13.26 11.06
CA ASP A 161 -44.26 -12.30 11.10
C ASP A 161 -44.86 -12.06 12.53
N SER A 162 -44.16 -12.48 13.59
CA SER A 162 -44.61 -12.35 14.98
C SER A 162 -44.28 -10.98 15.57
N LEU A 163 -43.20 -10.35 15.13
CA LEU A 163 -42.68 -9.09 15.62
C LEU A 163 -42.27 -8.17 14.50
N THR A 164 -42.00 -6.92 14.83
CA THR A 164 -41.46 -5.95 13.86
C THR A 164 -40.04 -5.56 14.26
N GLU A 165 -39.22 -5.25 13.21
CA GLU A 165 -37.87 -4.73 13.32
C GLU A 165 -37.69 -3.50 12.41
N PRO A 166 -36.75 -2.58 12.74
CA PRO A 166 -36.52 -1.41 11.89
C PRO A 166 -35.81 -1.83 10.60
N SER A 167 -36.34 -1.32 9.47
CA SER A 167 -35.71 -1.54 8.15
C SER A 167 -34.33 -0.88 8.05
N VAL A 168 -34.14 0.25 8.75
CA VAL A 168 -32.93 1.06 8.85
C VAL A 168 -32.92 1.78 10.20
N MET A 169 -31.75 2.13 10.74
CA MET A 169 -31.66 2.90 11.98
C MET A 169 -31.78 4.41 11.70
N PRO A 170 -32.43 5.18 12.60
CA PRO A 170 -32.57 6.64 12.45
C PRO A 170 -31.32 7.40 12.90
N THR A 171 -30.14 6.86 12.57
CA THR A 171 -28.86 7.29 13.12
C THR A 171 -28.50 8.75 12.81
N LYS A 172 -28.02 9.49 13.81
CA LYS A 172 -27.38 10.80 13.65
C LYS A 172 -25.89 10.66 13.27
N ILE A 173 -25.35 9.46 13.32
CA ILE A 173 -23.95 9.15 13.10
C ILE A 173 -23.79 8.59 11.68
N PRO A 174 -22.90 9.14 10.83
CA PRO A 174 -22.61 8.65 9.48
C PRO A 174 -21.79 7.34 9.52
N ASN A 175 -22.39 6.30 10.11
CA ASN A 175 -21.69 5.07 10.51
C ASN A 175 -21.05 4.32 9.35
N LEU A 176 -21.60 4.41 8.10
CA LEU A 176 -20.98 3.79 6.93
C LEU A 176 -19.55 4.28 6.70
N LEU A 177 -19.32 5.58 6.81
CA LEU A 177 -18.00 6.19 6.65
C LEU A 177 -17.17 6.07 7.92
N VAL A 178 -17.76 6.34 9.08
CA VAL A 178 -17.04 6.39 10.36
C VAL A 178 -16.48 5.04 10.76
N ASN A 179 -17.27 3.97 10.72
CA ASN A 179 -16.84 2.62 11.08
C ASN A 179 -16.52 1.73 9.87
N GLY A 180 -16.84 2.20 8.67
CA GLY A 180 -16.58 1.44 7.45
C GLY A 180 -17.36 0.13 7.40
N GLY A 181 -16.86 -0.81 6.59
CA GLY A 181 -17.45 -2.14 6.49
C GLY A 181 -16.77 -3.03 5.47
N ASN A 182 -16.73 -4.32 5.73
CA ASN A 182 -16.26 -5.32 4.79
C ASN A 182 -17.30 -6.41 4.61
N GLY A 183 -17.41 -6.98 3.43
CA GLY A 183 -18.35 -8.07 3.17
C GLY A 183 -18.11 -8.72 1.83
N ILE A 184 -18.37 -10.04 1.79
CA ILE A 184 -18.25 -10.84 0.58
C ILE A 184 -19.65 -11.34 0.22
N ALA A 185 -20.17 -10.90 -0.92
CA ALA A 185 -21.43 -11.34 -1.49
C ALA A 185 -21.19 -12.23 -2.72
N VAL A 186 -22.24 -12.67 -3.37
CA VAL A 186 -22.14 -13.41 -4.63
C VAL A 186 -21.80 -12.43 -5.75
N GLY A 187 -20.65 -12.64 -6.42
CA GLY A 187 -20.21 -11.81 -7.54
C GLY A 187 -19.68 -10.42 -7.20
N MET A 188 -19.69 -10.01 -5.93
CA MET A 188 -19.16 -8.73 -5.47
C MET A 188 -18.69 -8.77 -4.03
N ALA A 189 -17.82 -7.82 -3.68
CA ALA A 189 -17.36 -7.64 -2.31
C ALA A 189 -17.35 -6.15 -1.98
N THR A 190 -17.55 -5.80 -0.72
CA THR A 190 -17.39 -4.43 -0.23
C THR A 190 -16.25 -4.35 0.76
N ASN A 191 -15.48 -3.26 0.71
CA ASN A 191 -14.41 -2.96 1.65
C ASN A 191 -14.29 -1.44 1.79
N ILE A 192 -14.97 -0.89 2.79
CA ILE A 192 -15.11 0.54 3.06
C ILE A 192 -14.21 0.87 4.24
N PRO A 193 -13.27 1.83 4.12
CA PRO A 193 -12.38 2.22 5.20
C PRO A 193 -13.12 3.04 6.25
N THR A 194 -12.55 3.09 7.45
CA THR A 194 -13.02 3.92 8.56
C THR A 194 -12.53 5.36 8.44
N HIS A 195 -13.25 6.32 9.06
CA HIS A 195 -12.91 7.74 9.02
C HIS A 195 -13.10 8.40 10.39
N ASN A 196 -12.48 9.57 10.58
CA ASN A 196 -12.67 10.39 11.75
C ASN A 196 -14.08 10.98 11.78
N LEU A 197 -14.77 10.88 12.92
CA LEU A 197 -16.15 11.35 13.08
C LEU A 197 -16.29 12.85 12.86
N GLY A 198 -15.38 13.65 13.42
CA GLY A 198 -15.40 15.10 13.30
C GLY A 198 -15.27 15.55 11.85
N GLU A 199 -14.33 14.95 11.10
CA GLU A 199 -14.10 15.23 9.68
C GLU A 199 -15.32 14.88 8.82
N VAL A 200 -15.95 13.72 9.07
CA VAL A 200 -17.13 13.29 8.31
C VAL A 200 -18.33 14.19 8.60
N ILE A 201 -18.53 14.60 9.87
CA ILE A 201 -19.60 15.53 10.23
C ILE A 201 -19.38 16.90 9.57
N ASP A 202 -18.16 17.43 9.59
CA ASP A 202 -17.84 18.69 8.91
C ASP A 202 -18.10 18.60 7.39
N GLY A 203 -17.74 17.47 6.77
CA GLY A 203 -18.05 17.19 5.38
C GLY A 203 -19.56 17.09 5.10
N CYS A 204 -20.34 16.50 6.01
CA CYS A 204 -21.80 16.46 5.91
C CYS A 204 -22.41 17.87 6.04
N CYS A 205 -21.93 18.69 6.97
CA CYS A 205 -22.37 20.08 7.13
C CYS A 205 -22.05 20.92 5.89
N ALA A 206 -20.84 20.75 5.32
CA ALA A 206 -20.46 21.42 4.08
C ALA A 206 -21.34 21.00 2.91
N TYR A 207 -21.74 19.73 2.83
CA TYR A 207 -22.68 19.24 1.81
C TYR A 207 -24.11 19.81 2.01
N ILE A 208 -24.58 19.94 3.26
CA ILE A 208 -25.88 20.55 3.56
C ILE A 208 -25.91 22.00 3.09
N ASP A 209 -24.81 22.75 3.27
CA ASP A 209 -24.69 24.14 2.84
C ASP A 209 -24.56 24.26 1.32
N ASN A 210 -23.80 23.37 0.70
CA ASN A 210 -23.57 23.37 -0.75
C ASN A 210 -23.68 21.95 -1.33
N PRO A 211 -24.85 21.53 -1.81
CA PRO A 211 -25.05 20.23 -2.43
C PRO A 211 -24.24 19.97 -3.72
N GLU A 212 -23.77 21.06 -4.37
CA GLU A 212 -22.95 20.94 -5.58
C GLU A 212 -21.44 20.82 -5.29
N ILE A 213 -21.03 20.78 -4.01
CA ILE A 213 -19.64 20.55 -3.62
C ILE A 213 -19.10 19.29 -4.31
N ASP A 214 -17.91 19.40 -4.91
CA ASP A 214 -17.23 18.28 -5.56
C ASP A 214 -16.44 17.42 -4.56
N THR A 215 -15.80 16.36 -5.04
CA THR A 215 -15.00 15.48 -4.19
C THR A 215 -13.77 16.20 -3.63
N GLU A 216 -13.14 17.08 -4.39
CA GLU A 216 -11.98 17.86 -3.92
C GLU A 216 -12.38 18.84 -2.81
N GLY A 217 -13.54 19.47 -2.92
CA GLY A 217 -14.09 20.33 -1.88
C GLY A 217 -14.42 19.54 -0.60
N LEU A 218 -14.96 18.33 -0.72
CA LEU A 218 -15.20 17.45 0.43
C LEU A 218 -13.90 16.96 1.07
N MET A 219 -12.83 16.75 0.30
CA MET A 219 -11.51 16.37 0.81
C MET A 219 -10.83 17.45 1.66
N GLN A 220 -11.29 18.69 1.62
CA GLN A 220 -10.83 19.74 2.55
C GLN A 220 -11.29 19.45 3.98
N TYR A 221 -12.40 18.75 4.15
CA TYR A 221 -12.97 18.33 5.45
C TYR A 221 -12.61 16.88 5.77
N ILE A 222 -12.83 15.96 4.84
CA ILE A 222 -12.56 14.53 4.97
C ILE A 222 -11.27 14.22 4.20
N GLN A 223 -10.13 14.41 4.87
CA GLN A 223 -8.82 14.39 4.20
C GLN A 223 -8.44 12.99 3.68
N ALA A 224 -8.60 11.97 4.51
CA ALA A 224 -8.29 10.58 4.20
C ALA A 224 -8.98 9.65 5.21
N PRO A 225 -9.01 8.34 4.99
CA PRO A 225 -9.41 7.36 6.01
C PRO A 225 -8.64 7.52 7.32
N ASP A 226 -9.28 7.13 8.41
CA ASP A 226 -8.71 7.14 9.75
C ASP A 226 -8.92 5.77 10.40
N PHE A 227 -7.84 4.98 10.47
CA PHE A 227 -7.90 3.60 10.93
C PHE A 227 -7.80 3.49 12.45
N PRO A 228 -8.50 2.51 13.08
CA PRO A 228 -8.46 2.31 14.53
C PRO A 228 -7.06 2.08 15.08
N THR A 229 -6.20 1.42 14.30
CA THR A 229 -4.82 1.06 14.69
C THR A 229 -3.79 2.17 14.47
N GLY A 230 -4.22 3.36 14.01
CA GLY A 230 -3.31 4.47 13.68
C GLY A 230 -2.50 4.22 12.43
N ALA A 231 -1.18 4.24 12.54
CA ALA A 231 -0.23 4.08 11.44
C ALA A 231 -0.23 5.25 10.43
N PHE A 232 0.48 5.12 9.32
CA PHE A 232 0.57 6.14 8.28
C PHE A 232 -0.21 5.75 7.03
N ILE A 233 -0.89 6.71 6.41
CA ILE A 233 -1.29 6.63 5.00
C ILE A 233 -0.17 7.26 4.18
N TYR A 234 0.34 6.50 3.21
CA TYR A 234 1.48 6.90 2.38
C TYR A 234 1.02 7.18 0.96
N GLY A 235 1.07 8.46 0.58
CA GLY A 235 0.53 8.97 -0.69
C GLY A 235 -0.99 9.18 -0.69
N LEU A 236 -1.46 10.24 -1.34
CA LEU A 236 -2.89 10.62 -1.40
C LEU A 236 -3.59 10.17 -2.68
N GLN A 237 -2.86 9.75 -3.72
CA GLN A 237 -3.47 9.41 -5.01
C GLN A 237 -4.50 8.26 -4.87
N GLY A 238 -4.15 7.20 -4.12
CA GLY A 238 -5.08 6.09 -3.90
C GLY A 238 -6.32 6.48 -3.08
N VAL A 239 -6.22 7.49 -2.21
CA VAL A 239 -7.35 8.06 -1.48
C VAL A 239 -8.25 8.86 -2.44
N LYS A 240 -7.66 9.71 -3.28
CA LYS A 240 -8.38 10.50 -4.29
C LYS A 240 -9.15 9.59 -5.24
N ASP A 241 -8.49 8.57 -5.79
CA ASP A 241 -9.13 7.57 -6.66
C ASP A 241 -10.31 6.88 -5.96
N ALA A 242 -10.14 6.49 -4.68
CA ALA A 242 -11.20 5.87 -3.89
C ALA A 242 -12.40 6.80 -3.66
N TYR A 243 -12.16 8.06 -3.38
CA TYR A 243 -13.21 9.04 -3.11
C TYR A 243 -13.98 9.46 -4.37
N GLU A 244 -13.29 9.53 -5.52
CA GLU A 244 -13.90 9.87 -6.80
C GLU A 244 -14.70 8.70 -7.40
N THR A 245 -14.09 7.51 -7.40
CA THR A 245 -14.62 6.36 -8.17
C THR A 245 -15.25 5.28 -7.30
N GLY A 246 -15.12 5.36 -5.98
CA GLY A 246 -15.47 4.27 -5.05
C GLY A 246 -14.47 3.11 -5.04
N ARG A 247 -13.37 3.20 -5.80
CA ARG A 247 -12.28 2.20 -5.83
C ARG A 247 -10.94 2.87 -5.77
N GLY A 248 -10.06 2.35 -4.91
CA GLY A 248 -8.70 2.88 -4.78
C GLY A 248 -7.81 1.92 -3.99
N ARG A 249 -6.52 2.16 -4.06
CA ARG A 249 -5.52 1.40 -3.31
C ARG A 249 -4.79 2.35 -2.38
N ILE A 250 -5.09 2.27 -1.08
CA ILE A 250 -4.47 3.10 -0.04
C ILE A 250 -3.31 2.33 0.55
N VAL A 251 -2.12 2.90 0.49
CA VAL A 251 -0.93 2.31 1.10
C VAL A 251 -0.86 2.72 2.56
N MET A 252 -0.83 1.74 3.45
CA MET A 252 -0.66 1.94 4.90
C MET A 252 0.73 1.46 5.30
N ARG A 253 1.38 2.20 6.19
CA ARG A 253 2.71 1.89 6.71
C ARG A 253 2.71 1.98 8.22
N ALA A 254 3.34 1.00 8.89
CA ALA A 254 3.53 0.97 10.33
C ALA A 254 4.30 2.20 10.82
N LYS A 255 3.99 2.64 12.04
CA LYS A 255 4.79 3.65 12.74
C LYS A 255 5.97 2.95 13.40
N ALA A 256 7.16 3.26 12.91
CA ALA A 256 8.40 2.68 13.37
C ALA A 256 9.44 3.78 13.61
N GLU A 257 10.16 3.66 14.73
CA GLU A 257 11.21 4.58 15.14
C GLU A 257 12.51 3.80 15.36
N ILE A 258 13.65 4.43 15.12
CA ILE A 258 14.96 3.82 15.37
C ILE A 258 15.50 4.40 16.65
N GLU A 259 15.66 3.56 17.67
CA GLU A 259 16.30 3.89 18.92
C GLU A 259 17.78 3.46 18.85
N SER A 260 18.70 4.43 18.85
CA SER A 260 20.14 4.15 18.85
C SER A 260 20.67 3.99 20.26
N HIS A 261 21.32 2.87 20.51
CA HIS A 261 22.00 2.57 21.78
C HIS A 261 23.50 2.38 21.53
N GLU A 262 24.32 2.53 22.56
CA GLU A 262 25.79 2.39 22.45
C GLU A 262 26.27 1.03 21.90
N SER A 263 25.46 -0.02 22.07
CA SER A 263 25.81 -1.39 21.64
C SER A 263 25.24 -1.78 20.29
N HIS A 264 24.00 -1.35 19.95
CA HIS A 264 23.30 -1.71 18.73
C HIS A 264 22.04 -0.84 18.60
N ASP A 265 21.55 -0.66 17.38
CA ASP A 265 20.30 0.02 17.09
C ASP A 265 19.11 -0.93 17.28
N LYS A 266 17.96 -0.35 17.65
CA LYS A 266 16.67 -1.03 17.76
C LYS A 266 15.65 -0.37 16.84
N ILE A 267 14.90 -1.16 16.11
CA ILE A 267 13.72 -0.69 15.38
C ILE A 267 12.50 -0.99 16.24
N VAL A 268 11.84 0.05 16.71
CA VAL A 268 10.67 -0.03 17.59
C VAL A 268 9.42 0.32 16.78
N ILE A 269 8.46 -0.60 16.74
CA ILE A 269 7.19 -0.45 16.02
C ILE A 269 6.09 -0.28 17.05
N THR A 270 5.41 0.86 17.02
CA THR A 270 4.34 1.23 17.97
C THR A 270 2.95 1.10 17.38
N GLU A 271 2.81 1.17 16.06
CA GLU A 271 1.53 1.04 15.36
C GLU A 271 1.72 0.19 14.10
N ILE A 272 0.75 -0.69 13.81
CA ILE A 272 0.75 -1.56 12.63
C ILE A 272 -0.43 -1.23 11.71
N PRO A 273 -0.32 -1.51 10.39
CA PRO A 273 -1.39 -1.27 9.46
C PRO A 273 -2.68 -2.01 9.83
N TYR A 274 -3.82 -1.40 9.55
CA TYR A 274 -5.13 -1.95 9.85
C TYR A 274 -5.33 -3.35 9.24
N GLY A 275 -5.85 -4.27 10.07
CA GLY A 275 -6.11 -5.65 9.68
C GLY A 275 -4.90 -6.58 9.69
N VAL A 276 -3.73 -6.11 10.08
CA VAL A 276 -2.53 -6.94 10.25
C VAL A 276 -2.56 -7.64 11.61
N ASN A 277 -2.27 -8.94 11.62
CA ASN A 277 -2.09 -9.74 12.82
C ASN A 277 -0.65 -9.57 13.34
N LYS A 278 -0.51 -9.09 14.59
CA LYS A 278 0.79 -8.77 15.19
C LYS A 278 1.68 -10.02 15.38
N ALA A 279 1.12 -11.09 15.91
CA ALA A 279 1.87 -12.32 16.18
C ALA A 279 2.37 -12.97 14.87
N GLN A 280 1.50 -13.09 13.86
CA GLN A 280 1.87 -13.61 12.53
C GLN A 280 2.92 -12.73 11.84
N LEU A 281 2.87 -11.41 12.02
CA LEU A 281 3.86 -10.48 11.49
C LEU A 281 5.26 -10.77 12.07
N ILE A 282 5.35 -10.93 13.41
CA ILE A 282 6.62 -11.22 14.11
C ILE A 282 7.16 -12.59 13.67
N GLU A 283 6.30 -13.61 13.60
CA GLU A 283 6.67 -14.95 13.14
C GLU A 283 7.21 -14.91 11.71
N TYR A 284 6.54 -14.20 10.81
CA TYR A 284 6.98 -14.04 9.41
C TYR A 284 8.32 -13.31 9.30
N ILE A 285 8.56 -12.28 10.11
CA ILE A 285 9.88 -11.61 10.19
C ILE A 285 10.96 -12.59 10.62
N ALA A 286 10.69 -13.40 11.65
CA ALA A 286 11.63 -14.41 12.13
C ALA A 286 11.95 -15.48 11.06
N ASP A 287 10.95 -15.88 10.28
CA ASP A 287 11.14 -16.84 9.19
C ASP A 287 11.97 -16.26 8.05
N LEU A 288 11.77 -15.00 7.66
CA LEU A 288 12.60 -14.31 6.68
C LEU A 288 14.07 -14.19 7.13
N VAL A 289 14.32 -14.00 8.44
CA VAL A 289 15.66 -14.01 9.01
C VAL A 289 16.29 -15.39 8.94
N LYS A 290 15.55 -16.46 9.30
CA LYS A 290 16.02 -17.87 9.21
C LYS A 290 16.34 -18.28 7.78
N GLU A 291 15.53 -17.84 6.81
CA GLU A 291 15.75 -18.08 5.38
C GLU A 291 16.91 -17.26 4.77
N GLY A 292 17.51 -16.34 5.54
CA GLY A 292 18.60 -15.48 5.08
C GLY A 292 18.16 -14.39 4.09
N LYS A 293 16.85 -14.11 3.98
CA LYS A 293 16.31 -13.04 3.15
C LYS A 293 16.40 -11.67 3.82
N LEU A 294 16.32 -11.65 5.15
CA LEU A 294 16.54 -10.47 6.01
C LEU A 294 17.80 -10.68 6.85
N GLU A 295 18.90 -10.11 6.41
CA GLU A 295 20.18 -10.11 7.16
C GLU A 295 20.27 -8.85 8.03
N GLY A 296 21.08 -8.95 9.10
CA GLY A 296 21.32 -7.82 9.99
C GLY A 296 20.38 -7.71 11.20
N ILE A 297 19.39 -8.61 11.33
CA ILE A 297 18.52 -8.70 12.51
C ILE A 297 19.12 -9.75 13.45
N SER A 298 19.22 -9.43 14.75
CA SER A 298 19.64 -10.36 15.80
C SER A 298 18.47 -11.00 16.51
N ASN A 299 17.42 -10.24 16.78
CA ASN A 299 16.21 -10.72 17.48
C ASN A 299 14.99 -9.87 17.11
N ALA A 300 13.78 -10.42 17.30
CA ALA A 300 12.52 -9.74 17.17
C ALA A 300 11.62 -10.14 18.35
N ASN A 301 11.29 -9.19 19.22
CA ASN A 301 10.53 -9.40 20.44
C ASN A 301 9.23 -8.61 20.43
N ASP A 302 8.22 -9.17 21.09
CA ASP A 302 6.99 -8.46 21.44
C ASP A 302 7.09 -7.96 22.90
N GLU A 303 7.21 -6.66 23.06
CA GLU A 303 7.24 -5.98 24.37
C GLU A 303 5.90 -5.26 24.66
N SER A 304 4.86 -5.56 23.88
CA SER A 304 3.53 -4.94 24.04
C SER A 304 2.96 -5.18 25.44
N GLY A 305 2.37 -4.16 26.02
CA GLY A 305 1.82 -4.21 27.37
C GLY A 305 0.73 -3.18 27.59
N ARG A 306 0.47 -2.83 28.86
CA ARG A 306 -0.56 -1.84 29.25
C ARG A 306 -0.31 -0.43 28.69
N GLN A 307 0.94 -0.14 28.29
CA GLN A 307 1.34 1.14 27.72
C GLN A 307 1.10 1.23 26.21
N GLY A 308 0.67 0.15 25.58
CA GLY A 308 0.41 0.06 24.15
C GLY A 308 1.21 -1.03 23.45
N MET A 309 1.16 -1.00 22.12
CA MET A 309 1.90 -1.91 21.26
C MET A 309 3.38 -1.49 21.19
N ARG A 310 4.29 -2.47 21.33
CA ARG A 310 5.72 -2.27 21.18
C ARG A 310 6.37 -3.54 20.65
N ILE A 311 6.68 -3.56 19.36
CA ILE A 311 7.46 -4.62 18.74
C ILE A 311 8.88 -4.10 18.58
N VAL A 312 9.85 -4.83 19.10
CA VAL A 312 11.26 -4.43 19.09
C VAL A 312 12.07 -5.39 18.24
N ILE A 313 12.75 -4.85 17.23
CA ILE A 313 13.66 -5.60 16.35
C ILE A 313 15.08 -5.13 16.63
N ASP A 314 15.89 -6.01 17.21
CA ASP A 314 17.29 -5.73 17.51
C ASP A 314 18.16 -5.88 16.24
N VAL A 315 18.90 -4.83 15.90
CA VAL A 315 19.77 -4.76 14.72
C VAL A 315 21.19 -5.17 15.11
N LYS A 316 21.89 -5.93 14.28
CA LYS A 316 23.29 -6.28 14.50
C LYS A 316 24.18 -5.04 14.37
N LYS A 317 25.27 -5.00 15.13
CA LYS A 317 26.19 -3.86 15.24
C LYS A 317 26.78 -3.38 13.89
N ASP A 318 26.95 -4.30 12.95
CA ASP A 318 27.53 -4.09 11.62
C ASP A 318 26.46 -3.84 10.54
N ALA A 319 25.20 -3.66 10.91
CA ALA A 319 24.08 -3.48 9.99
C ALA A 319 23.42 -2.09 10.17
N ASN A 320 22.94 -1.53 9.07
CA ASN A 320 22.25 -0.24 9.08
C ASN A 320 20.76 -0.43 9.33
N ALA A 321 20.23 0.16 10.40
CA ALA A 321 18.85 0.04 10.83
C ALA A 321 17.86 0.60 9.78
N ASN A 322 18.18 1.70 9.10
CA ASN A 322 17.32 2.27 8.04
C ASN A 322 17.16 1.32 6.86
N VAL A 323 18.24 0.66 6.44
CA VAL A 323 18.19 -0.31 5.34
C VAL A 323 17.34 -1.52 5.70
N ILE A 324 17.44 -1.98 6.95
CA ILE A 324 16.63 -3.09 7.46
C ILE A 324 15.16 -2.68 7.52
N LEU A 325 14.85 -1.49 8.04
CA LEU A 325 13.49 -0.97 8.13
C LEU A 325 12.84 -0.89 6.74
N ASN A 326 13.58 -0.42 5.73
CA ASN A 326 13.06 -0.38 4.35
C ASN A 326 12.84 -1.78 3.75
N LYS A 327 13.71 -2.73 4.05
CA LYS A 327 13.50 -4.13 3.65
C LYS A 327 12.27 -4.72 4.34
N LEU A 328 12.06 -4.40 5.61
CA LEU A 328 10.88 -4.80 6.37
C LEU A 328 9.59 -4.24 5.75
N PHE A 329 9.54 -2.96 5.37
CA PHE A 329 8.40 -2.39 4.67
C PHE A 329 8.13 -3.05 3.30
N LYS A 330 9.18 -3.41 2.57
CA LYS A 330 9.07 -4.04 1.25
C LYS A 330 8.67 -5.51 1.31
N MET A 331 9.09 -6.24 2.33
CA MET A 331 8.98 -7.70 2.40
C MET A 331 7.91 -8.20 3.36
N THR A 332 7.36 -7.34 4.22
CA THR A 332 6.43 -7.73 5.28
C THR A 332 5.15 -6.88 5.28
N ALA A 333 4.17 -7.25 6.10
CA ALA A 333 2.94 -6.51 6.28
C ALA A 333 3.09 -5.20 7.10
N LEU A 334 4.32 -4.79 7.46
CA LEU A 334 4.59 -3.46 8.00
C LEU A 334 4.25 -2.34 6.99
N GLN A 335 4.23 -2.66 5.72
CA GLN A 335 3.57 -1.88 4.69
C GLN A 335 2.57 -2.76 3.97
N SER A 336 1.31 -2.39 4.03
CA SER A 336 0.21 -3.10 3.39
C SER A 336 -0.67 -2.15 2.59
N ALA A 337 -1.51 -2.68 1.71
CA ALA A 337 -2.43 -1.88 0.92
C ALA A 337 -3.87 -2.23 1.28
N PHE A 338 -4.65 -1.22 1.62
CA PHE A 338 -6.10 -1.33 1.78
C PHE A 338 -6.76 -1.07 0.42
N SER A 339 -7.36 -2.11 -0.16
CA SER A 339 -8.07 -1.98 -1.44
C SER A 339 -9.50 -1.56 -1.17
N VAL A 340 -9.81 -0.29 -1.42
CA VAL A 340 -11.15 0.27 -1.27
C VAL A 340 -12.07 -0.25 -2.37
N ASN A 341 -13.26 -0.67 -1.97
CA ASN A 341 -14.37 -1.01 -2.86
C ASN A 341 -15.67 -0.62 -2.16
N CYS A 342 -16.14 0.59 -2.38
CA CYS A 342 -17.26 1.21 -1.66
C CYS A 342 -18.60 0.77 -2.28
N ILE A 343 -18.97 -0.50 -2.08
CA ILE A 343 -20.28 -1.02 -2.50
C ILE A 343 -21.21 -1.06 -1.30
N ALA A 344 -22.36 -0.37 -1.40
CA ALA A 344 -23.44 -0.38 -0.41
C ALA A 344 -24.81 -0.48 -1.07
N LEU A 345 -25.84 -0.77 -0.27
CA LEU A 345 -27.22 -0.86 -0.73
C LEU A 345 -27.86 0.52 -0.78
N VAL A 346 -28.33 0.91 -1.95
CA VAL A 346 -29.14 2.10 -2.18
C VAL A 346 -30.53 1.66 -2.59
N LYS A 347 -31.53 1.88 -1.74
CA LYS A 347 -32.90 1.42 -1.98
C LYS A 347 -32.96 -0.07 -2.35
N GLY A 348 -32.23 -0.92 -1.59
CA GLY A 348 -32.18 -2.37 -1.78
C GLY A 348 -31.35 -2.85 -2.98
N ARG A 349 -30.62 -1.98 -3.69
CA ARG A 349 -29.79 -2.34 -4.84
C ARG A 349 -28.33 -2.03 -4.57
N PRO A 350 -27.39 -2.95 -4.85
CA PRO A 350 -25.96 -2.70 -4.67
C PRO A 350 -25.48 -1.66 -5.69
N ARG A 351 -24.74 -0.66 -5.20
CA ARG A 351 -24.11 0.38 -6.01
C ARG A 351 -22.69 0.62 -5.53
N LEU A 352 -21.80 0.89 -6.46
CA LEU A 352 -20.48 1.43 -6.19
C LEU A 352 -20.67 2.94 -5.98
N LEU A 353 -20.19 3.47 -4.86
CA LEU A 353 -20.45 4.83 -4.41
C LEU A 353 -19.16 5.62 -4.28
N SER A 354 -19.18 6.87 -4.73
CA SER A 354 -18.16 7.88 -4.42
C SER A 354 -18.35 8.44 -3.00
N LEU A 355 -17.36 9.17 -2.47
CA LEU A 355 -17.49 9.86 -1.19
C LEU A 355 -18.69 10.80 -1.16
N LYS A 356 -18.84 11.60 -2.22
CA LYS A 356 -19.99 12.53 -2.36
C LYS A 356 -21.33 11.81 -2.30
N GLU A 357 -21.45 10.65 -2.96
CA GLU A 357 -22.70 9.87 -2.93
C GLU A 357 -22.98 9.28 -1.54
N CYS A 358 -21.94 8.81 -0.81
CA CYS A 358 -22.10 8.34 0.57
C CYS A 358 -22.63 9.44 1.49
N VAL A 359 -22.04 10.62 1.43
CA VAL A 359 -22.47 11.80 2.19
C VAL A 359 -23.89 12.21 1.79
N LYS A 360 -24.17 12.28 0.49
CA LYS A 360 -25.50 12.62 -0.04
C LYS A 360 -26.60 11.72 0.54
N TYR A 361 -26.46 10.39 0.42
CA TYR A 361 -27.51 9.47 0.88
C TYR A 361 -27.67 9.48 2.39
N PHE A 362 -26.61 9.71 3.14
CA PHE A 362 -26.72 9.91 4.58
C PHE A 362 -27.49 11.19 4.93
N VAL A 363 -27.16 12.32 4.28
CA VAL A 363 -27.85 13.60 4.50
C VAL A 363 -29.31 13.52 4.09
N GLU A 364 -29.64 12.89 2.95
CA GLU A 364 -31.02 12.63 2.54
C GLU A 364 -31.78 11.81 3.60
N HIS A 365 -31.15 10.77 4.15
CA HIS A 365 -31.73 9.99 5.23
C HIS A 365 -31.96 10.82 6.49
N ARG A 366 -30.98 11.63 6.89
CA ARG A 366 -31.12 12.53 8.03
C ARG A 366 -32.26 13.53 7.85
N HIS A 367 -32.42 14.08 6.65
CA HIS A 367 -33.51 14.96 6.33
C HIS A 367 -34.86 14.26 6.52
N ASP A 368 -35.05 13.06 5.99
CA ASP A 368 -36.28 12.28 6.12
C ASP A 368 -36.59 11.96 7.61
N VAL A 369 -35.59 11.50 8.35
CA VAL A 369 -35.72 11.23 9.79
C VAL A 369 -36.10 12.50 10.56
N THR A 370 -35.49 13.64 10.28
CA THR A 370 -35.79 14.92 10.94
C THR A 370 -37.23 15.35 10.65
N ILE A 371 -37.69 15.27 9.40
CA ILE A 371 -39.08 15.59 9.05
C ILE A 371 -40.06 14.65 9.77
N ARG A 372 -39.81 13.35 9.80
CA ARG A 372 -40.69 12.37 10.44
C ARG A 372 -40.72 12.56 11.95
N ARG A 373 -39.56 12.79 12.60
CA ARG A 373 -39.46 13.14 14.00
C ARG A 373 -40.28 14.40 14.34
N THR A 374 -40.09 15.47 13.58
CA THR A 374 -40.77 16.73 13.80
C THR A 374 -42.27 16.58 13.63
N LYS A 375 -42.73 15.81 12.65
CA LYS A 375 -44.16 15.52 12.47
C LYS A 375 -44.74 14.75 13.64
N TYR A 376 -43.98 13.77 14.17
CA TYR A 376 -44.41 13.00 15.34
C TYR A 376 -44.52 13.89 16.60
N ASP A 377 -43.45 14.67 16.86
CA ASP A 377 -43.38 15.57 18.02
C ASP A 377 -44.46 16.66 17.90
N LEU A 378 -44.69 17.23 16.72
CA LEU A 378 -45.75 18.19 16.44
C LEU A 378 -47.15 17.59 16.78
N LYS A 379 -47.42 16.39 16.26
CA LYS A 379 -48.67 15.69 16.55
C LYS A 379 -48.86 15.46 18.04
N LYS A 380 -47.83 15.04 18.76
CA LYS A 380 -47.88 14.82 20.21
C LYS A 380 -48.06 16.12 20.98
N ALA A 381 -47.40 17.21 20.58
CA ALA A 381 -47.56 18.52 21.18
C ALA A 381 -48.98 19.06 20.95
N GLN A 382 -49.54 18.90 19.74
CA GLN A 382 -50.90 19.29 19.41
C GLN A 382 -51.93 18.48 20.22
N GLU A 383 -51.79 17.13 20.29
CA GLU A 383 -52.63 16.26 21.11
C GLU A 383 -52.60 16.71 22.56
N ARG A 384 -51.45 17.06 23.12
CA ARG A 384 -51.34 17.51 24.51
C ARG A 384 -51.89 18.90 24.72
N ALA A 385 -51.62 19.87 23.83
CA ALA A 385 -52.16 21.23 23.86
C ALA A 385 -53.68 21.22 23.81
N HIS A 386 -54.27 20.37 22.95
CA HIS A 386 -55.70 20.20 22.83
C HIS A 386 -56.39 19.72 24.13
N ILE A 387 -55.74 18.77 24.80
CA ILE A 387 -56.22 18.30 26.14
C ILE A 387 -56.12 19.44 27.16
N LEU A 388 -55.00 20.19 27.19
CA LEU A 388 -54.77 21.30 28.12
C LEU A 388 -55.79 22.43 27.90
N GLU A 389 -56.13 22.74 26.63
CA GLU A 389 -57.16 23.72 26.31
C GLU A 389 -58.49 23.37 26.95
N GLY A 390 -58.93 22.11 26.89
CA GLY A 390 -60.15 21.63 27.57
C GLY A 390 -60.01 21.73 29.08
N LEU A 391 -58.86 21.41 29.65
CA LEU A 391 -58.64 21.53 31.12
C LEU A 391 -58.64 22.98 31.58
N ILE A 392 -58.08 23.91 30.78
CA ILE A 392 -58.12 25.36 31.08
C ILE A 392 -59.56 25.89 31.09
N VAL A 393 -60.37 25.47 30.09
CA VAL A 393 -61.84 25.82 30.07
C VAL A 393 -62.51 25.30 31.35
N ALA A 394 -62.20 24.09 31.75
CA ALA A 394 -62.79 23.49 32.98
C ALA A 394 -62.38 24.22 34.24
N VAL A 395 -61.11 24.62 34.37
CA VAL A 395 -60.60 25.33 35.54
C VAL A 395 -61.19 26.73 35.65
N ASN A 396 -61.28 27.40 34.51
CA ASN A 396 -61.89 28.76 34.46
C ASN A 396 -63.41 28.77 34.80
N ASN A 397 -64.10 27.62 34.69
CA ASN A 397 -65.49 27.43 34.98
C ASN A 397 -65.74 26.35 36.02
N ILE A 398 -64.86 26.27 37.00
CA ILE A 398 -64.74 25.10 37.92
C ILE A 398 -66.08 24.84 38.71
N ASP A 399 -66.76 25.83 39.18
CA ASP A 399 -68.04 25.68 39.93
C ASP A 399 -69.14 25.02 39.11
N GLU A 400 -69.20 25.40 37.80
CA GLU A 400 -70.19 24.86 36.88
C GLU A 400 -69.83 23.42 36.47
N VAL A 401 -68.54 23.15 36.25
CA VAL A 401 -68.01 21.80 35.94
C VAL A 401 -68.28 20.83 37.10
N VAL A 402 -67.94 21.23 38.34
CA VAL A 402 -68.23 20.41 39.54
C VAL A 402 -69.71 20.19 39.70
N HIS A 403 -70.62 21.19 39.48
CA HIS A 403 -72.06 21.06 39.50
C HIS A 403 -72.55 20.03 38.45
N ILE A 404 -72.10 20.09 37.25
CA ILE A 404 -72.43 19.15 36.14
C ILE A 404 -72.01 17.74 36.53
N ILE A 405 -70.75 17.53 36.95
CA ILE A 405 -70.23 16.20 37.32
C ILE A 405 -71.05 15.60 38.52
N ARG A 406 -71.39 16.39 39.56
CA ARG A 406 -72.13 15.90 40.71
C ARG A 406 -73.58 15.56 40.37
N ASN A 407 -74.15 16.20 39.37
CA ASN A 407 -75.60 15.95 39.02
C ASN A 407 -75.72 14.91 37.92
N SER A 408 -74.61 14.34 37.38
CA SER A 408 -74.63 13.29 36.36
C SER A 408 -74.67 11.92 37.03
N SER A 409 -75.45 11.00 36.46
CA SER A 409 -75.63 9.64 37.03
C SER A 409 -74.43 8.68 36.76
N THR A 410 -73.75 8.88 35.68
CA THR A 410 -72.53 8.08 35.24
C THR A 410 -71.41 8.98 34.75
N PRO A 411 -70.13 8.54 34.77
CA PRO A 411 -69.06 9.29 34.19
C PRO A 411 -69.31 9.63 32.69
N ASN A 412 -69.91 8.74 31.92
CA ASN A 412 -70.24 8.97 30.54
C ASN A 412 -71.34 10.05 30.33
N ASP A 413 -72.29 10.14 31.26
CA ASP A 413 -73.31 11.21 31.28
C ASP A 413 -72.69 12.57 31.60
N ALA A 414 -71.74 12.58 32.56
CA ALA A 414 -70.95 13.79 32.87
C ALA A 414 -70.11 14.26 31.63
N GLN A 415 -69.47 13.35 30.90
CA GLN A 415 -68.79 13.70 29.72
C GLN A 415 -69.71 14.36 28.67
N ARG A 416 -70.82 13.71 28.33
CA ARG A 416 -71.76 14.25 27.35
C ARG A 416 -72.35 15.59 27.73
N ASN A 417 -72.60 15.82 29.05
CA ASN A 417 -73.04 17.08 29.51
C ASN A 417 -71.98 18.18 29.41
N LEU A 418 -70.78 17.88 29.74
CA LEU A 418 -69.63 18.80 29.57
C LEU A 418 -69.40 19.16 28.09
N GLU A 419 -69.46 18.16 27.18
CA GLU A 419 -69.37 18.36 25.74
C GLU A 419 -70.40 19.36 25.21
N LYS A 420 -71.66 19.13 25.59
CA LYS A 420 -72.76 20.00 25.15
C LYS A 420 -72.71 21.42 25.77
N ARG A 421 -72.16 21.56 26.96
CA ARG A 421 -72.15 22.83 27.65
C ARG A 421 -70.98 23.73 27.28
N PHE A 422 -69.81 23.14 27.08
CA PHE A 422 -68.57 23.89 26.81
C PHE A 422 -68.06 23.72 25.39
N ASP A 423 -68.82 23.02 24.54
CA ASP A 423 -68.39 22.69 23.17
C ASP A 423 -67.05 21.96 23.10
N LEU A 424 -66.88 20.95 24.00
CA LEU A 424 -65.66 20.11 24.13
C LEU A 424 -65.87 18.82 23.34
N ASP A 425 -64.72 18.23 22.95
CA ASP A 425 -64.74 16.89 22.35
C ASP A 425 -64.61 15.77 23.42
N GLU A 426 -64.74 14.52 22.98
CA GLU A 426 -64.69 13.33 23.81
C GLU A 426 -63.37 13.20 24.59
N LEU A 427 -62.21 13.57 23.99
CA LEU A 427 -60.91 13.51 24.62
C LEU A 427 -60.76 14.55 25.74
N GLN A 428 -61.23 15.76 25.50
CA GLN A 428 -61.19 16.87 26.45
C GLN A 428 -62.11 16.58 27.61
N SER A 429 -63.38 16.19 27.33
CA SER A 429 -64.39 15.90 28.34
C SER A 429 -63.96 14.74 29.24
N LYS A 430 -63.38 13.69 28.66
CA LYS A 430 -62.77 12.58 29.41
C LYS A 430 -61.65 13.03 30.34
N ALA A 431 -60.70 13.85 29.82
CA ALA A 431 -59.59 14.38 30.63
C ALA A 431 -60.11 15.25 31.81
N ILE A 432 -61.22 15.97 31.64
CA ILE A 432 -61.84 16.76 32.72
C ILE A 432 -62.44 15.83 33.80
N VAL A 433 -63.14 14.79 33.36
CA VAL A 433 -63.79 13.84 34.34
C VAL A 433 -62.72 13.03 35.09
N ASP A 434 -61.62 12.67 34.45
CA ASP A 434 -60.50 11.96 35.04
C ASP A 434 -59.56 12.86 35.87
N MET A 435 -59.78 14.19 35.89
CA MET A 435 -58.97 15.16 36.63
C MET A 435 -59.03 14.98 38.14
N ARG A 436 -57.85 14.95 38.79
CA ARG A 436 -57.76 14.85 40.24
C ARG A 436 -58.02 16.22 40.88
N LEU A 437 -58.74 16.22 42.00
CA LEU A 437 -59.02 17.44 42.79
C LEU A 437 -57.78 18.25 43.23
N SER A 438 -56.63 17.58 43.34
CA SER A 438 -55.32 18.19 43.62
C SER A 438 -54.83 19.09 42.49
N GLN A 439 -55.32 18.94 41.24
CA GLN A 439 -55.02 19.77 40.13
C GLN A 439 -55.74 21.10 40.08
N LEU A 440 -56.68 21.28 40.95
CA LEU A 440 -57.50 22.51 41.06
C LEU A 440 -56.90 23.57 42.02
N THR A 441 -55.72 23.33 42.57
CA THR A 441 -55.01 24.33 43.38
C THR A 441 -54.47 25.45 42.55
N GLY A 442 -54.48 26.70 43.00
CA GLY A 442 -54.03 27.87 42.23
C GLY A 442 -52.64 27.73 41.60
N LEU A 443 -51.72 27.16 42.39
CA LEU A 443 -50.36 26.91 41.90
C LEU A 443 -50.29 25.90 40.70
N ARG A 444 -51.23 24.98 40.63
CA ARG A 444 -51.37 24.02 39.51
C ARG A 444 -52.05 24.62 38.29
N VAL A 445 -52.95 25.56 38.51
CA VAL A 445 -53.61 26.32 37.43
C VAL A 445 -52.59 27.18 36.69
N ASP A 446 -51.74 27.90 37.41
CA ASP A 446 -50.65 28.64 36.80
C ASP A 446 -49.68 27.74 36.02
N GLN A 447 -49.40 26.53 36.52
CA GLN A 447 -48.57 25.54 35.83
C GLN A 447 -49.24 25.02 34.52
N LEU A 448 -50.57 24.85 34.51
CA LEU A 448 -51.28 24.43 33.29
C LEU A 448 -51.24 25.51 32.22
N HIS A 449 -51.39 26.77 32.57
CA HIS A 449 -51.26 27.89 31.65
C HIS A 449 -49.83 27.99 31.13
N GLN A 450 -48.84 27.87 32.01
CA GLN A 450 -47.41 27.88 31.58
C GLN A 450 -47.11 26.73 30.63
N GLU A 451 -47.55 25.50 30.94
CA GLU A 451 -47.38 24.32 30.06
C GLU A 451 -48.01 24.53 28.69
N TYR A 452 -49.22 25.14 28.67
CA TYR A 452 -49.90 25.44 27.41
C TYR A 452 -49.15 26.48 26.57
N ASP A 453 -48.68 27.57 27.17
CA ASP A 453 -47.89 28.58 26.48
C ASP A 453 -46.58 28.06 25.96
N ASP A 454 -45.89 27.18 26.69
CA ASP A 454 -44.66 26.56 26.27
C ASP A 454 -44.90 25.57 25.14
N LEU A 455 -46.02 24.80 25.18
CA LEU A 455 -46.41 23.93 24.07
C LEU A 455 -46.78 24.72 22.81
N GLN A 456 -47.43 25.87 22.91
CA GLN A 456 -47.77 26.70 21.78
C GLN A 456 -46.50 27.24 21.09
N LYS A 457 -45.50 27.64 21.88
CA LYS A 457 -44.17 28.02 21.33
C LYS A 457 -43.50 26.85 20.64
N LEU A 458 -43.50 25.67 21.24
CA LEU A 458 -42.95 24.44 20.66
C LEU A 458 -43.67 24.06 19.35
N ILE A 459 -45.04 24.12 19.33
CA ILE A 459 -45.81 23.86 18.10
C ILE A 459 -45.42 24.82 16.99
N ALA A 460 -45.28 26.11 17.30
CA ALA A 460 -44.85 27.10 16.30
C ALA A 460 -43.43 26.83 15.78
N ASP A 461 -42.47 26.46 16.64
CA ASP A 461 -41.09 26.11 16.21
C ASP A 461 -41.09 24.83 15.39
N LEU A 462 -41.83 23.78 15.77
CA LEU A 462 -41.94 22.53 15.02
C LEU A 462 -42.63 22.74 13.64
N GLN A 463 -43.59 23.65 13.55
CA GLN A 463 -44.19 24.03 12.26
C GLN A 463 -43.22 24.79 11.39
N ASP A 464 -42.43 25.73 11.95
CA ASP A 464 -41.41 26.46 11.20
C ASP A 464 -40.36 25.49 10.63
N ILE A 465 -39.94 24.45 11.39
CA ILE A 465 -39.02 23.42 10.89
C ILE A 465 -39.58 22.68 9.68
N LEU A 466 -40.90 22.43 9.65
CA LEU A 466 -41.53 21.72 8.50
C LEU A 466 -41.73 22.60 7.28
N ASP A 467 -42.03 23.88 7.49
CA ASP A 467 -42.40 24.82 6.44
C ASP A 467 -41.19 25.56 5.85
N ASN A 468 -40.09 25.69 6.62
CA ASN A 468 -38.89 26.40 6.23
C ASN A 468 -37.70 25.44 6.02
N PRO A 469 -37.30 25.15 4.77
CA PRO A 469 -36.17 24.26 4.47
C PRO A 469 -34.85 24.68 5.13
N GLU A 470 -34.58 25.99 5.25
CA GLU A 470 -33.32 26.47 5.86
C GLU A 470 -33.31 26.20 7.38
N ARG A 471 -34.48 26.32 8.05
CA ARG A 471 -34.61 25.95 9.46
C ARG A 471 -34.39 24.44 9.67
N CYS A 472 -34.93 23.61 8.79
CA CYS A 472 -34.70 22.16 8.80
C CYS A 472 -33.21 21.81 8.64
N LYS A 473 -32.50 22.46 7.69
CA LYS A 473 -31.06 22.29 7.51
C LYS A 473 -30.27 22.67 8.77
N GLN A 474 -30.68 23.78 9.43
CA GLN A 474 -30.01 24.22 10.66
C GLN A 474 -30.18 23.17 11.77
N VAL A 475 -31.37 22.63 11.98
CA VAL A 475 -31.65 21.57 12.97
C VAL A 475 -30.80 20.33 12.67
N MET A 476 -30.69 19.94 11.40
CA MET A 476 -29.84 18.81 11.00
C MET A 476 -28.37 19.07 11.35
N LYS A 477 -27.85 20.28 11.10
CA LYS A 477 -26.49 20.66 11.47
C LYS A 477 -26.27 20.68 12.98
N ASP A 478 -27.23 21.20 13.73
CA ASP A 478 -27.19 21.24 15.19
C ASP A 478 -27.13 19.82 15.78
N ASP A 479 -27.96 18.88 15.26
CA ASP A 479 -27.93 17.46 15.62
C ASP A 479 -26.55 16.82 15.35
N LEU A 480 -25.94 17.12 14.20
CA LEU A 480 -24.61 16.60 13.82
C LEU A 480 -23.50 17.20 14.67
N GLN A 481 -23.56 18.51 14.97
CA GLN A 481 -22.57 19.17 15.84
C GLN A 481 -22.64 18.66 17.27
N GLU A 482 -23.83 18.40 17.81
CA GLU A 482 -24.00 17.76 19.13
C GLU A 482 -23.25 16.42 19.18
N VAL A 483 -23.39 15.60 18.15
CA VAL A 483 -22.69 14.32 18.04
C VAL A 483 -21.17 14.51 17.97
N LYS A 484 -20.70 15.51 17.21
CA LYS A 484 -19.27 15.82 17.10
C LYS A 484 -18.69 16.27 18.45
N GLU A 485 -19.37 17.15 19.17
CA GLU A 485 -18.93 17.64 20.48
C GLU A 485 -18.88 16.52 21.53
N LYS A 486 -19.79 15.55 21.43
CA LYS A 486 -19.93 14.48 22.42
C LYS A 486 -18.97 13.32 22.18
N TYR A 487 -18.65 13.00 20.94
CA TYR A 487 -17.90 11.79 20.55
C TYR A 487 -16.68 12.06 19.67
N GLY A 488 -16.46 13.30 19.23
CA GLY A 488 -15.31 13.66 18.41
C GLY A 488 -14.00 13.44 19.13
N ASP A 489 -13.02 12.90 18.44
CA ASP A 489 -11.66 12.70 18.89
C ASP A 489 -10.67 13.07 17.79
N ASP A 490 -9.39 13.14 18.12
CA ASP A 490 -8.34 13.42 17.18
C ASP A 490 -8.12 12.28 16.19
N ARG A 491 -7.63 12.63 14.99
CA ARG A 491 -7.21 11.66 13.98
C ARG A 491 -6.10 10.77 14.52
N ARG A 492 -6.22 9.45 14.35
CA ARG A 492 -5.22 8.46 14.74
C ARG A 492 -4.20 8.20 13.63
N THR A 493 -4.68 8.06 12.39
CA THR A 493 -3.83 7.77 11.22
C THR A 493 -3.21 9.03 10.69
N GLN A 494 -1.89 9.10 10.60
CA GLN A 494 -1.18 10.25 10.07
C GLN A 494 -1.08 10.15 8.54
N ILE A 495 -1.18 11.30 7.86
CA ILE A 495 -1.09 11.37 6.40
C ILE A 495 0.30 11.85 6.04
N VAL A 496 1.05 11.04 5.28
CA VAL A 496 2.34 11.40 4.72
C VAL A 496 2.13 11.69 3.24
N PRO A 497 2.23 12.96 2.80
CA PRO A 497 2.17 13.30 1.39
C PRO A 497 3.27 12.56 0.64
N ASP A 498 2.98 12.13 -0.58
CA ASP A 498 3.91 11.42 -1.44
C ASP A 498 4.92 12.42 -2.04
N GLU A 499 5.82 12.94 -1.22
CA GLU A 499 6.86 13.82 -1.75
C GLU A 499 8.05 13.06 -2.29
N HIS A 500 8.28 11.82 -1.95
CA HIS A 500 9.18 10.87 -2.61
C HIS A 500 8.81 9.46 -2.13
N GLU A 501 8.52 8.54 -3.05
CA GLU A 501 8.86 7.14 -2.79
C GLU A 501 10.32 7.18 -2.30
N PHE A 502 10.56 6.92 -1.02
CA PHE A 502 11.92 6.69 -0.55
C PHE A 502 12.46 5.54 -1.39
N ASN A 503 13.14 5.87 -2.46
CA ASN A 503 13.87 4.90 -3.22
C ASN A 503 14.92 4.32 -2.27
N ALA A 504 15.11 3.01 -2.32
CA ALA A 504 16.22 2.40 -1.58
C ALA A 504 17.57 3.07 -1.92
N GLU A 505 17.61 3.83 -3.00
CA GLU A 505 18.73 4.67 -3.44
C GLU A 505 19.03 5.82 -2.48
N ASP A 506 18.01 6.42 -1.84
CA ASP A 506 18.17 7.57 -0.93
C ASP A 506 18.95 7.21 0.35
N PHE A 507 19.05 5.91 0.67
CA PHE A 507 19.76 5.40 1.85
C PHE A 507 21.20 4.97 1.57
N TYR A 508 21.59 4.92 0.31
CA TYR A 508 22.96 4.61 -0.09
C TYR A 508 23.56 5.87 -0.73
N PRO A 509 24.65 6.42 -0.15
CA PRO A 509 25.38 7.46 -0.86
C PRO A 509 25.81 6.92 -2.22
N ASN A 510 25.72 7.74 -3.27
CA ASN A 510 26.09 7.31 -4.62
C ASN A 510 27.61 7.19 -4.81
N ASP A 511 28.25 6.44 -3.88
CA ASP A 511 29.70 6.25 -3.84
C ASP A 511 30.19 5.42 -5.03
N PRO A 512 31.41 5.71 -5.51
CA PRO A 512 32.06 4.92 -6.52
C PRO A 512 32.52 3.56 -5.95
N VAL A 513 32.15 2.50 -6.66
CA VAL A 513 32.45 1.12 -6.29
C VAL A 513 33.06 0.37 -7.47
N VAL A 514 33.81 -0.66 -7.16
CA VAL A 514 34.32 -1.62 -8.14
C VAL A 514 33.59 -2.94 -7.96
N ILE A 515 32.91 -3.36 -9.01
CA ILE A 515 32.23 -4.65 -9.04
C ILE A 515 33.20 -5.67 -9.63
N THR A 516 33.44 -6.74 -8.89
CA THR A 516 34.27 -7.84 -9.34
C THR A 516 33.45 -9.11 -9.48
N VAL A 517 33.62 -9.81 -10.60
CA VAL A 517 32.99 -11.10 -10.86
C VAL A 517 34.06 -12.15 -11.15
N SER A 518 33.98 -13.29 -10.48
CA SER A 518 34.89 -14.40 -10.71
C SER A 518 34.36 -15.34 -11.79
N HIS A 519 35.26 -16.18 -12.33
CA HIS A 519 34.96 -17.20 -13.33
C HIS A 519 33.88 -18.20 -12.89
N LEU A 520 33.84 -18.52 -11.60
CA LEU A 520 32.80 -19.39 -11.02
C LEU A 520 31.50 -18.64 -10.65
N GLY A 521 31.40 -17.36 -11.01
CA GLY A 521 30.17 -16.57 -10.82
C GLY A 521 30.01 -16.01 -9.41
N TYR A 522 31.10 -15.76 -8.66
CA TYR A 522 31.03 -14.99 -7.42
C TYR A 522 31.12 -13.51 -7.72
N ILE A 523 30.23 -12.72 -7.14
CA ILE A 523 30.14 -11.26 -7.32
C ILE A 523 30.28 -10.55 -5.99
N LYS A 524 30.96 -9.42 -5.99
CA LYS A 524 31.04 -8.46 -4.88
C LYS A 524 31.22 -7.05 -5.38
N ARG A 525 30.86 -6.08 -4.55
CA ARG A 525 31.26 -4.69 -4.72
C ARG A 525 32.33 -4.35 -3.66
N THR A 526 33.29 -3.53 -4.03
CA THR A 526 34.34 -3.06 -3.15
C THR A 526 34.44 -1.55 -3.32
N PRO A 527 34.54 -0.74 -2.26
CA PRO A 527 34.76 0.70 -2.39
C PRO A 527 35.98 1.00 -3.24
N LEU A 528 35.89 2.01 -4.12
CA LEU A 528 37.02 2.34 -5.01
C LEU A 528 38.27 2.75 -4.21
N SER A 529 38.12 3.31 -3.02
CA SER A 529 39.18 3.70 -2.12
C SER A 529 40.16 2.58 -1.72
N GLU A 530 39.71 1.31 -1.83
CA GLU A 530 40.56 0.16 -1.58
C GLU A 530 41.53 -0.19 -2.74
N PHE A 531 41.33 0.39 -3.94
CA PHE A 531 42.17 0.19 -5.12
C PHE A 531 43.14 1.35 -5.30
N ARG A 532 44.42 1.21 -4.80
CA ARG A 532 45.45 2.23 -4.96
C ARG A 532 46.12 2.15 -6.32
N GLU A 533 46.49 3.27 -6.90
CA GLU A 533 47.34 3.35 -8.07
C GLU A 533 48.76 2.78 -7.80
N GLN A 534 49.32 2.04 -8.77
CA GLN A 534 50.65 1.56 -8.75
C GLN A 534 51.45 2.09 -9.93
N ALA A 535 52.69 2.55 -9.71
CA ALA A 535 53.59 3.00 -10.77
C ALA A 535 54.05 1.84 -11.67
N ARG A 536 54.54 2.18 -12.86
CA ARG A 536 55.11 1.24 -13.84
C ARG A 536 56.08 0.25 -13.24
N GLY A 537 55.88 -1.06 -13.52
CA GLY A 537 56.76 -2.12 -13.05
C GLY A 537 56.36 -2.70 -11.69
N GLY A 538 55.23 -2.28 -11.11
CA GLY A 538 54.67 -2.86 -9.90
C GLY A 538 54.31 -4.35 -10.04
N VAL A 539 54.37 -5.09 -8.95
CA VAL A 539 54.12 -6.54 -8.90
C VAL A 539 52.65 -6.89 -9.03
N GLY A 540 51.76 -5.86 -9.12
CA GLY A 540 50.32 -6.05 -9.08
C GLY A 540 49.78 -6.48 -7.73
N ALA A 541 48.47 -6.35 -7.53
CA ALA A 541 47.83 -6.76 -6.29
C ALA A 541 46.75 -7.80 -6.60
N LYS A 542 46.54 -8.78 -5.71
CA LYS A 542 45.46 -9.75 -5.85
C LYS A 542 44.09 -9.03 -5.70
N GLY A 543 43.22 -9.12 -6.69
CA GLY A 543 41.91 -8.51 -6.68
C GLY A 543 40.85 -9.28 -5.86
N ALA A 544 41.08 -10.55 -5.56
CA ALA A 544 40.26 -11.38 -4.70
C ALA A 544 40.99 -12.64 -4.24
N ARG A 545 40.62 -13.22 -3.09
CA ARG A 545 40.94 -14.60 -2.76
C ARG A 545 39.94 -15.49 -3.44
N THR A 546 40.42 -16.31 -4.36
CA THR A 546 39.60 -17.27 -5.11
C THR A 546 39.81 -18.67 -4.57
N ARG A 547 38.89 -19.60 -4.87
CA ARG A 547 39.12 -21.05 -4.65
C ARG A 547 40.19 -21.56 -5.59
N ASP A 548 40.76 -22.70 -5.28
CA ASP A 548 41.64 -23.40 -6.20
C ASP A 548 40.87 -23.65 -7.52
N ASN A 549 41.27 -23.10 -8.63
CA ASN A 549 40.64 -23.05 -9.94
C ASN A 549 39.61 -21.91 -10.21
N ASP A 550 39.50 -20.88 -9.36
CA ASP A 550 38.70 -19.68 -9.64
C ASP A 550 39.60 -18.44 -9.82
N PHE A 551 39.21 -17.49 -10.62
CA PHE A 551 39.93 -16.24 -10.85
C PHE A 551 38.95 -15.09 -11.13
N THR A 552 39.36 -13.86 -10.90
CA THR A 552 38.56 -12.69 -11.25
C THR A 552 38.49 -12.54 -12.75
N GLU A 553 37.34 -12.67 -13.34
CA GLU A 553 37.16 -12.60 -14.80
C GLU A 553 36.78 -11.19 -15.27
N TYR A 554 35.96 -10.50 -14.48
CA TYR A 554 35.44 -9.17 -14.81
C TYR A 554 35.62 -8.19 -13.66
N ILE A 555 35.98 -6.94 -13.99
CA ILE A 555 36.08 -5.81 -13.07
C ILE A 555 35.38 -4.63 -13.75
N TYR A 556 34.38 -4.07 -13.05
CA TYR A 556 33.59 -2.94 -13.54
C TYR A 556 33.56 -1.81 -12.52
N PRO A 557 34.03 -0.60 -12.85
CA PRO A 557 33.77 0.58 -12.06
C PRO A 557 32.30 0.97 -12.22
N ALA A 558 31.64 1.30 -11.13
CA ALA A 558 30.25 1.71 -11.09
C ALA A 558 29.98 2.65 -9.91
N THR A 559 28.80 3.25 -9.84
CA THR A 559 28.31 3.94 -8.64
C THR A 559 27.15 3.18 -8.03
N MET A 560 26.86 3.42 -6.75
CA MET A 560 25.90 2.66 -5.96
C MET A 560 24.48 2.66 -6.59
N HIS A 561 24.04 3.78 -7.17
CA HIS A 561 22.70 3.92 -7.73
C HIS A 561 22.54 3.37 -9.15
N GLN A 562 23.64 3.00 -9.82
CA GLN A 562 23.55 2.51 -11.19
C GLN A 562 22.86 1.16 -11.27
N THR A 563 22.06 0.99 -12.34
CA THR A 563 21.45 -0.29 -12.67
C THR A 563 22.38 -1.09 -13.58
N MET A 564 22.62 -2.33 -13.22
CA MET A 564 23.33 -3.28 -14.04
C MET A 564 22.38 -4.29 -14.67
N LEU A 565 22.52 -4.51 -15.97
CA LEU A 565 21.89 -5.61 -16.68
C LEU A 565 22.86 -6.79 -16.74
N PHE A 566 22.38 -7.96 -16.42
CA PHE A 566 23.13 -9.21 -16.42
C PHE A 566 22.59 -10.10 -17.53
N PHE A 567 23.45 -10.49 -18.43
CA PHE A 567 23.10 -11.35 -19.56
C PHE A 567 23.74 -12.72 -19.39
N THR A 568 22.94 -13.77 -19.54
CA THR A 568 23.40 -15.14 -19.42
C THR A 568 23.85 -15.71 -20.74
N LYS A 569 24.64 -16.78 -20.71
CA LYS A 569 25.08 -17.53 -21.92
C LYS A 569 23.90 -18.02 -22.74
N LYS A 570 22.82 -18.43 -22.10
CA LYS A 570 21.57 -18.86 -22.75
C LYS A 570 20.68 -17.71 -23.23
N GLY A 571 21.12 -16.45 -23.09
CA GLY A 571 20.44 -15.30 -23.66
C GLY A 571 19.28 -14.75 -22.81
N ARG A 572 19.33 -14.88 -21.49
CA ARG A 572 18.39 -14.19 -20.56
C ARG A 572 19.00 -12.89 -20.04
N CYS A 573 18.14 -11.95 -19.64
CA CYS A 573 18.50 -10.68 -19.01
C CYS A 573 17.88 -10.58 -17.62
N TYR A 574 18.70 -10.17 -16.64
CA TYR A 574 18.33 -9.87 -15.27
C TYR A 574 18.81 -8.47 -14.90
N TRP A 575 18.28 -7.92 -13.78
CA TRP A 575 18.57 -6.57 -13.31
C TRP A 575 19.01 -6.61 -11.85
N LEU A 576 20.00 -5.79 -11.48
CA LEU A 576 20.33 -5.44 -10.11
C LEU A 576 20.78 -3.99 -10.05
N LYS A 577 20.43 -3.33 -8.96
CA LYS A 577 21.07 -2.06 -8.57
C LYS A 577 22.42 -2.38 -7.92
N CYS A 578 23.41 -1.50 -8.10
CA CYS A 578 24.76 -1.75 -7.57
C CYS A 578 24.79 -1.87 -6.05
N TYR A 579 23.92 -1.15 -5.32
CA TYR A 579 23.78 -1.26 -3.87
C TYR A 579 23.23 -2.62 -3.40
N GLU A 580 22.54 -3.38 -4.26
CA GLU A 580 22.05 -4.73 -3.95
C GLU A 580 23.16 -5.80 -4.03
N ILE A 581 24.28 -5.46 -4.66
CA ILE A 581 25.44 -6.36 -4.74
C ILE A 581 26.15 -6.36 -3.38
N PRO A 582 26.46 -7.55 -2.81
CA PRO A 582 27.09 -7.63 -1.50
C PRO A 582 28.44 -6.90 -1.44
N GLU A 583 28.63 -6.15 -0.38
CA GLU A 583 29.89 -5.52 -0.08
C GLU A 583 30.92 -6.54 0.37
N GLY A 584 32.15 -6.35 -0.02
CA GLY A 584 33.22 -7.23 0.37
C GLY A 584 34.59 -6.57 0.23
N ASP A 585 35.43 -6.78 1.22
CA ASP A 585 36.84 -6.35 1.19
C ASP A 585 37.55 -6.87 -0.05
N ARG A 586 38.62 -6.21 -0.44
CA ARG A 586 39.46 -6.62 -1.58
C ARG A 586 39.82 -8.12 -1.55
N ASN A 587 40.03 -8.72 -0.39
CA ASN A 587 40.41 -10.14 -0.21
C ASN A 587 39.22 -11.10 -0.04
N SER A 588 37.99 -10.61 0.07
CA SER A 588 36.79 -11.46 0.21
C SER A 588 36.46 -12.20 -1.06
N LYS A 589 35.75 -13.33 -0.95
CA LYS A 589 35.35 -14.15 -2.11
C LYS A 589 34.10 -13.62 -2.82
N GLY A 590 33.31 -12.77 -2.15
CA GLY A 590 31.99 -12.36 -2.63
C GLY A 590 30.90 -13.43 -2.44
N ARG A 591 29.73 -13.23 -3.02
CA ARG A 591 28.61 -14.19 -3.05
C ARG A 591 28.37 -14.73 -4.44
N ALA A 592 27.87 -15.96 -4.52
CA ALA A 592 27.45 -16.54 -5.80
C ALA A 592 26.31 -15.73 -6.40
N ILE A 593 26.45 -15.36 -7.67
CA ILE A 593 25.46 -14.55 -8.39
C ILE A 593 24.08 -15.23 -8.47
N GLN A 594 24.06 -16.56 -8.43
CA GLN A 594 22.84 -17.37 -8.38
C GLN A 594 22.03 -17.17 -7.08
N ASN A 595 22.65 -16.70 -6.01
CA ASN A 595 21.96 -16.34 -4.76
C ASN A 595 21.33 -14.94 -4.80
N LEU A 596 21.72 -14.12 -5.78
CA LEU A 596 21.21 -12.76 -5.96
C LEU A 596 20.17 -12.70 -7.09
N LEU A 597 20.35 -13.54 -8.12
CA LEU A 597 19.50 -13.61 -9.30
C LEU A 597 18.93 -15.01 -9.43
N ASN A 598 17.66 -15.10 -9.77
CA ASN A 598 16.97 -16.38 -9.97
C ASN A 598 17.35 -17.01 -11.33
N ILE A 599 18.60 -17.50 -11.42
CA ILE A 599 19.18 -18.06 -12.65
C ILE A 599 19.05 -19.58 -12.60
N ASP A 600 18.71 -20.19 -13.72
CA ASP A 600 18.68 -21.64 -13.87
C ASP A 600 20.04 -22.28 -13.56
N SER A 601 20.07 -23.44 -12.92
CA SER A 601 21.30 -24.10 -12.44
C SER A 601 22.31 -24.45 -13.56
N ASP A 602 21.85 -24.55 -14.79
CA ASP A 602 22.62 -24.89 -15.98
C ASP A 602 22.98 -23.69 -16.89
N ASP A 603 22.71 -22.46 -16.38
CA ASP A 603 23.06 -21.20 -17.04
C ASP A 603 24.05 -20.40 -16.20
N SER A 604 24.76 -19.48 -16.81
CA SER A 604 25.73 -18.61 -16.15
C SER A 604 25.73 -17.22 -16.76
N VAL A 605 25.93 -16.19 -15.93
CA VAL A 605 26.11 -14.83 -16.40
C VAL A 605 27.46 -14.70 -17.08
N ASN A 606 27.46 -14.09 -18.24
CA ASN A 606 28.65 -13.92 -19.09
C ASN A 606 28.89 -12.45 -19.49
N ASN A 607 27.84 -11.64 -19.47
CA ASN A 607 27.94 -10.24 -19.88
C ASN A 607 27.20 -9.31 -18.94
N PHE A 608 27.75 -8.12 -18.82
CA PHE A 608 27.27 -7.07 -17.95
C PHE A 608 27.14 -5.77 -18.72
N LEU A 609 26.03 -5.07 -18.55
CA LEU A 609 25.82 -3.76 -19.15
C LEU A 609 25.49 -2.76 -18.04
N ARG A 610 26.33 -1.75 -17.89
CA ARG A 610 26.10 -0.63 -16.99
C ARG A 610 25.23 0.42 -17.71
N LEU A 611 24.18 0.87 -17.09
CA LEU A 611 23.38 2.00 -17.56
C LEU A 611 23.79 3.26 -16.81
N SER A 612 24.14 4.31 -17.54
CA SER A 612 24.53 5.60 -17.00
C SER A 612 23.33 6.51 -16.75
N GLY A 613 23.49 7.52 -15.87
CA GLY A 613 22.45 8.47 -15.52
C GLY A 613 21.25 7.83 -14.82
N ARG A 614 20.04 8.31 -15.10
CA ARG A 614 18.78 7.74 -14.57
C ARG A 614 18.45 6.36 -15.17
N GLY A 615 19.26 5.86 -16.10
CA GLY A 615 19.18 4.50 -16.64
C GLY A 615 17.83 4.17 -17.25
N LEU A 616 17.11 3.20 -16.65
CA LEU A 616 15.82 2.74 -17.16
C LEU A 616 14.63 3.68 -16.83
N GLU A 617 14.84 4.73 -16.08
CA GLU A 617 13.80 5.71 -15.69
C GLU A 617 13.70 6.86 -16.70
N ASP A 618 14.73 7.05 -17.53
CA ASP A 618 14.76 8.06 -18.58
C ASP A 618 14.14 7.53 -19.86
N GLN A 619 12.91 7.95 -20.15
CA GLN A 619 12.13 7.49 -21.32
C GLN A 619 12.79 7.87 -22.65
N GLU A 620 13.44 9.02 -22.74
CA GLU A 620 14.13 9.47 -23.95
C GLU A 620 15.39 8.63 -24.18
N PHE A 621 16.15 8.36 -23.11
CA PHE A 621 17.32 7.50 -23.16
C PHE A 621 16.98 6.09 -23.62
N ILE A 622 15.98 5.43 -23.04
CA ILE A 622 15.62 4.04 -23.37
C ILE A 622 15.05 3.87 -24.77
N ASN A 623 14.39 4.90 -25.32
CA ASN A 623 13.85 4.86 -26.69
C ASN A 623 14.91 5.09 -27.75
N ASN A 624 15.98 5.82 -27.44
CA ASN A 624 17.04 6.19 -28.39
C ASN A 624 18.28 5.29 -28.31
N HIS A 625 18.31 4.32 -27.40
CA HIS A 625 19.43 3.39 -27.25
C HIS A 625 19.02 1.95 -27.58
N TYR A 626 19.99 1.17 -27.99
CA TYR A 626 19.81 -0.21 -28.41
C TYR A 626 20.81 -1.11 -27.72
N VAL A 627 20.41 -2.33 -27.43
CA VAL A 627 21.28 -3.40 -26.93
C VAL A 627 21.64 -4.30 -28.13
N VAL A 628 22.92 -4.41 -28.39
CA VAL A 628 23.46 -5.24 -29.48
C VAL A 628 24.17 -6.45 -28.87
N PHE A 629 23.83 -7.62 -29.37
CA PHE A 629 24.36 -8.93 -28.96
C PHE A 629 25.27 -9.48 -30.06
N ALA A 630 26.36 -10.13 -29.66
CA ALA A 630 27.17 -10.98 -30.52
C ALA A 630 27.27 -12.37 -29.90
N THR A 631 27.03 -13.41 -30.73
CA THR A 631 27.17 -14.82 -30.31
C THR A 631 28.45 -15.42 -30.80
N LYS A 632 28.85 -16.55 -30.23
CA LYS A 632 30.03 -17.31 -30.55
C LYS A 632 30.08 -17.75 -32.02
N SER A 633 28.95 -18.11 -32.59
CA SER A 633 28.79 -18.49 -33.99
C SER A 633 28.79 -17.32 -34.98
N GLY A 634 28.89 -16.08 -34.49
CA GLY A 634 28.94 -14.87 -35.33
C GLY A 634 27.57 -14.29 -35.66
N ILE A 635 26.52 -14.62 -34.92
CA ILE A 635 25.19 -13.99 -35.03
C ILE A 635 25.20 -12.65 -34.28
N VAL A 636 24.53 -11.64 -34.83
CA VAL A 636 24.35 -10.31 -34.24
C VAL A 636 22.89 -9.98 -34.19
N LYS A 637 22.45 -9.40 -33.07
CA LYS A 637 21.07 -8.96 -32.85
C LYS A 637 21.05 -7.55 -32.23
N LYS A 638 20.13 -6.70 -32.71
CA LYS A 638 19.89 -5.35 -32.21
C LYS A 638 18.47 -5.26 -31.67
N THR A 639 18.29 -4.82 -30.40
CA THR A 639 16.99 -4.65 -29.75
C THR A 639 16.94 -3.30 -29.07
N CYS A 640 15.80 -2.58 -29.13
CA CYS A 640 15.62 -1.31 -28.43
C CYS A 640 15.75 -1.52 -26.91
N LEU A 641 16.40 -0.59 -26.20
CA LEU A 641 16.60 -0.67 -24.76
C LEU A 641 15.27 -0.63 -23.98
N GLU A 642 14.22 0.02 -24.54
CA GLU A 642 12.86 0.01 -23.99
C GLU A 642 12.35 -1.41 -23.73
N ALA A 643 12.70 -2.36 -24.58
CA ALA A 643 12.31 -3.77 -24.37
C ALA A 643 12.82 -4.38 -23.06
N TYR A 644 13.80 -3.76 -22.41
CA TYR A 644 14.39 -4.16 -21.11
C TYR A 644 14.07 -3.20 -19.98
N SER A 645 13.14 -2.23 -20.16
CA SER A 645 12.80 -1.22 -19.14
C SER A 645 11.98 -1.76 -17.98
N ARG A 646 11.39 -2.95 -18.12
CA ARG A 646 10.51 -3.55 -17.11
C ARG A 646 11.17 -4.77 -16.47
N PRO A 647 11.85 -4.60 -15.30
CA PRO A 647 12.48 -5.69 -14.57
C PRO A 647 11.50 -6.78 -14.15
N ARG A 648 11.96 -8.04 -14.17
CA ARG A 648 11.22 -9.19 -13.64
C ARG A 648 12.16 -10.08 -12.83
N ALA A 649 11.71 -10.56 -11.66
CA ALA A 649 12.53 -11.41 -10.78
C ALA A 649 13.09 -12.67 -11.49
N ASN A 650 12.32 -13.27 -12.39
CA ASN A 650 12.74 -14.45 -13.17
C ASN A 650 13.50 -14.11 -14.46
N GLY A 651 13.91 -12.85 -14.64
CA GLY A 651 14.53 -12.38 -15.86
C GLY A 651 13.61 -12.42 -17.08
N VAL A 652 14.13 -11.95 -18.21
CA VAL A 652 13.42 -11.99 -19.51
C VAL A 652 14.32 -12.62 -20.57
N ILE A 653 13.72 -13.23 -21.59
CA ILE A 653 14.46 -13.69 -22.77
C ILE A 653 14.98 -12.46 -23.49
N ALA A 654 16.31 -12.36 -23.65
CA ALA A 654 16.99 -11.27 -24.32
C ALA A 654 17.31 -11.58 -25.76
N ILE A 655 17.67 -12.84 -26.06
CA ILE A 655 17.95 -13.36 -27.40
C ILE A 655 17.64 -14.86 -27.42
N ASN A 656 17.10 -15.35 -28.52
CA ASN A 656 16.93 -16.79 -28.72
C ASN A 656 18.22 -17.37 -29.29
N ILE A 657 18.90 -18.24 -28.54
CA ILE A 657 20.19 -18.82 -28.91
C ILE A 657 19.98 -20.12 -29.66
N LEU A 658 20.78 -20.33 -30.72
CA LEU A 658 20.81 -21.59 -31.46
C LEU A 658 21.48 -22.70 -30.62
N GLU A 659 21.22 -23.94 -30.99
CA GLU A 659 21.84 -25.10 -30.35
C GLU A 659 23.40 -25.03 -30.51
N ASN A 660 24.11 -25.21 -29.39
CA ASN A 660 25.60 -25.10 -29.30
C ASN A 660 26.17 -23.70 -29.54
N ASP A 661 25.35 -22.62 -29.48
CA ASP A 661 25.79 -21.23 -29.49
C ASP A 661 25.69 -20.61 -28.08
N GLU A 662 26.39 -19.52 -27.86
CA GLU A 662 26.34 -18.76 -26.61
C GLU A 662 26.55 -17.27 -26.89
N VAL A 663 26.04 -16.41 -26.02
CA VAL A 663 26.26 -14.96 -26.04
C VAL A 663 27.70 -14.70 -25.62
N VAL A 664 28.48 -14.00 -26.47
CA VAL A 664 29.88 -13.64 -26.20
C VAL A 664 29.99 -12.20 -25.70
N ASP A 665 29.31 -11.27 -26.31
CA ASP A 665 29.41 -9.87 -25.96
C ASP A 665 28.08 -9.15 -26.13
N VAL A 666 27.82 -8.18 -25.25
CA VAL A 666 26.61 -7.33 -25.27
C VAL A 666 27.02 -5.88 -25.08
N ARG A 667 26.57 -5.00 -25.97
CA ARG A 667 26.92 -3.58 -25.97
C ARG A 667 25.70 -2.68 -26.13
N LEU A 668 25.77 -1.49 -25.54
CA LEU A 668 24.82 -0.41 -25.76
C LEU A 668 25.23 0.43 -26.94
N THR A 669 24.30 0.80 -27.82
CA THR A 669 24.50 1.66 -28.96
C THR A 669 23.41 2.74 -29.05
N ASN A 670 23.68 3.80 -29.79
CA ASN A 670 22.80 4.96 -29.98
C ASN A 670 22.09 5.02 -31.35
N GLY A 671 22.16 3.95 -32.15
CA GLY A 671 21.56 3.90 -33.47
C GLY A 671 22.45 4.44 -34.60
N ARG A 672 23.60 5.01 -34.31
CA ARG A 672 24.51 5.64 -35.29
C ARG A 672 25.91 5.07 -35.24
N ASN A 673 26.17 4.08 -34.41
CA ASN A 673 27.51 3.55 -34.19
C ASN A 673 27.97 2.57 -35.28
N GLU A 674 29.25 2.35 -35.32
CA GLU A 674 29.84 1.28 -36.08
C GLU A 674 30.27 0.13 -35.14
N LEU A 675 30.12 -1.08 -35.63
CA LEU A 675 30.42 -2.32 -34.89
C LEU A 675 31.65 -2.99 -35.52
N ILE A 676 32.57 -3.43 -34.65
CA ILE A 676 33.70 -4.28 -35.08
C ILE A 676 33.59 -5.58 -34.25
N ILE A 677 33.54 -6.71 -34.95
CA ILE A 677 33.49 -8.06 -34.39
C ILE A 677 34.76 -8.81 -34.77
N ALA A 678 35.39 -9.43 -33.80
CA ALA A 678 36.65 -10.18 -34.03
C ALA A 678 36.50 -11.66 -33.64
N ASN A 679 37.24 -12.53 -34.40
CA ASN A 679 37.31 -13.97 -34.14
C ASN A 679 38.67 -14.40 -33.57
N ARG A 680 38.74 -15.61 -33.02
CA ARG A 680 39.95 -16.21 -32.43
C ARG A 680 41.13 -16.31 -33.40
N ASN A 681 40.82 -16.46 -34.69
CA ASN A 681 41.82 -16.56 -35.75
C ASN A 681 42.35 -15.19 -36.20
N GLY A 682 42.17 -14.14 -35.43
CA GLY A 682 42.74 -12.81 -35.62
C GLY A 682 42.17 -12.04 -36.80
N ARG A 683 40.89 -12.24 -37.15
CA ARG A 683 40.19 -11.46 -38.18
C ARG A 683 39.11 -10.61 -37.54
N ALA A 684 38.80 -9.46 -38.16
CA ALA A 684 37.75 -8.58 -37.70
C ALA A 684 36.89 -8.03 -38.85
N VAL A 685 35.61 -7.84 -38.61
CA VAL A 685 34.66 -7.25 -39.57
C VAL A 685 34.14 -5.93 -38.98
N ARG A 686 34.16 -4.84 -39.74
CA ARG A 686 33.62 -3.53 -39.40
C ARG A 686 32.43 -3.24 -40.30
N PHE A 687 31.29 -2.85 -39.71
CA PHE A 687 30.08 -2.47 -40.43
C PHE A 687 29.24 -1.50 -39.57
N ASN A 688 28.36 -0.71 -40.23
CA ASN A 688 27.47 0.20 -39.54
C ASN A 688 26.32 -0.59 -38.86
N GLU A 689 25.95 -0.22 -37.64
CA GLU A 689 24.87 -0.90 -36.88
C GLU A 689 23.50 -0.88 -37.60
N ASN A 690 23.27 0.06 -38.52
CA ASN A 690 22.04 0.12 -39.33
C ASN A 690 21.91 -1.06 -40.30
N ALA A 691 23.01 -1.76 -40.60
CA ALA A 691 22.98 -3.02 -41.35
C ALA A 691 22.27 -4.13 -40.55
N VAL A 692 22.07 -3.94 -39.22
CA VAL A 692 21.32 -4.84 -38.33
C VAL A 692 20.00 -4.18 -38.02
N ARG A 693 18.89 -4.72 -38.56
CA ARG A 693 17.54 -4.23 -38.26
C ARG A 693 17.22 -4.41 -36.77
N THR A 694 16.45 -3.50 -36.19
CA THR A 694 15.92 -3.65 -34.83
C THR A 694 14.94 -4.82 -34.78
N MET A 695 15.08 -5.69 -33.77
CA MET A 695 14.33 -6.93 -33.60
C MET A 695 13.79 -7.03 -32.16
N GLY A 696 12.69 -7.77 -32.00
CA GLY A 696 12.14 -8.07 -30.66
C GLY A 696 13.04 -9.00 -29.85
N ARG A 697 12.83 -9.08 -28.53
CA ARG A 697 13.64 -9.86 -27.58
C ARG A 697 13.81 -11.34 -27.96
N VAL A 698 12.77 -11.99 -28.42
CA VAL A 698 12.78 -13.44 -28.76
C VAL A 698 13.36 -13.78 -30.15
N ALA A 699 13.89 -12.81 -30.85
CA ALA A 699 14.53 -13.08 -32.17
C ALA A 699 15.92 -13.70 -31.97
N THR A 700 16.36 -14.53 -32.91
CA THR A 700 17.70 -15.12 -32.94
C THR A 700 18.79 -14.15 -33.43
N GLY A 701 18.45 -13.25 -34.34
CA GLY A 701 19.42 -12.31 -34.93
C GLY A 701 19.72 -12.61 -36.40
N VAL A 702 20.79 -12.00 -36.89
CA VAL A 702 21.28 -12.14 -38.25
C VAL A 702 22.79 -12.36 -38.25
N ARG A 703 23.35 -12.93 -39.32
CA ARG A 703 24.78 -13.17 -39.42
C ARG A 703 25.55 -11.84 -39.44
N GLY A 704 26.40 -11.62 -38.42
CA GLY A 704 27.30 -10.47 -38.29
C GLY A 704 28.68 -10.73 -38.88
N MET A 705 29.29 -11.88 -38.58
CA MET A 705 30.58 -12.34 -39.09
C MET A 705 30.46 -13.78 -39.60
N ARG A 706 31.19 -14.12 -40.62
CA ARG A 706 31.29 -15.49 -41.14
C ARG A 706 32.39 -16.24 -40.41
N ILE A 707 32.02 -17.32 -39.73
CA ILE A 707 32.94 -18.27 -39.10
C ILE A 707 32.93 -19.55 -39.93
N ASP A 708 34.06 -19.92 -40.56
CA ASP A 708 34.16 -21.04 -41.50
C ASP A 708 34.91 -22.24 -40.91
N GLU A 709 35.71 -22.08 -39.85
CA GLU A 709 36.56 -23.12 -39.26
C GLU A 709 35.90 -23.65 -37.96
N VAL A 710 36.00 -24.95 -37.73
CA VAL A 710 35.35 -25.64 -36.61
C VAL A 710 35.86 -25.12 -35.26
N ASP A 711 37.13 -24.77 -35.16
CA ASP A 711 37.78 -24.27 -33.93
C ASP A 711 37.79 -22.74 -33.81
N ASP A 712 37.16 -22.02 -34.72
CA ASP A 712 37.07 -20.57 -34.70
C ASP A 712 35.75 -20.09 -34.01
N ALA A 713 35.85 -18.97 -33.37
CA ALA A 713 34.71 -18.36 -32.67
C ALA A 713 34.88 -16.86 -32.54
N VAL A 714 33.78 -16.12 -32.40
CA VAL A 714 33.84 -14.72 -32.04
C VAL A 714 34.37 -14.58 -30.59
N VAL A 715 35.30 -13.65 -30.37
CA VAL A 715 35.91 -13.37 -29.08
C VAL A 715 35.44 -12.06 -28.45
N GLY A 716 34.82 -11.19 -29.22
CA GLY A 716 34.29 -9.94 -28.70
C GLY A 716 33.79 -9.01 -29.81
N MET A 717 33.06 -8.00 -29.37
CA MET A 717 32.50 -6.94 -30.19
C MET A 717 32.83 -5.59 -29.56
N VAL A 718 33.18 -4.61 -30.39
CA VAL A 718 33.33 -3.21 -29.94
C VAL A 718 32.42 -2.30 -30.72
N VAL A 719 31.95 -1.27 -30.02
CA VAL A 719 31.14 -0.16 -30.55
C VAL A 719 32.09 1.02 -30.75
N VAL A 720 32.22 1.53 -31.97
CA VAL A 720 33.00 2.72 -32.27
C VAL A 720 32.10 3.94 -32.23
N ASN A 721 32.40 4.87 -31.35
CA ASN A 721 31.65 6.12 -31.18
C ASN A 721 32.30 7.25 -32.02
N ASN A 722 33.62 7.37 -31.93
CA ASN A 722 34.38 8.37 -32.67
C ASN A 722 35.59 7.72 -33.36
N PRO A 723 35.52 7.44 -34.68
CA PRO A 723 36.60 6.77 -35.42
C PRO A 723 37.95 7.51 -35.43
N GLU A 724 37.92 8.85 -35.26
CA GLU A 724 39.14 9.68 -35.33
C GLU A 724 39.92 9.67 -33.99
N GLN A 725 39.24 9.47 -32.87
CA GLN A 725 39.82 9.53 -31.53
C GLN A 725 40.10 8.14 -30.94
N GLU A 726 39.36 7.13 -31.40
CA GLU A 726 39.46 5.77 -30.90
C GLU A 726 40.44 4.91 -31.68
N THR A 727 41.08 3.99 -31.01
CA THR A 727 41.92 2.95 -31.61
C THR A 727 41.44 1.57 -31.15
N ILE A 728 41.73 0.54 -31.97
CA ILE A 728 41.35 -0.84 -31.67
C ILE A 728 42.52 -1.56 -31.01
N MET A 729 42.35 -1.93 -29.75
CA MET A 729 43.27 -2.72 -28.98
C MET A 729 42.92 -4.20 -29.08
N VAL A 730 43.87 -5.03 -29.42
CA VAL A 730 43.77 -6.48 -29.50
C VAL A 730 44.80 -7.14 -28.59
N VAL A 731 44.41 -8.22 -27.90
CA VAL A 731 45.25 -8.95 -26.96
C VAL A 731 45.13 -10.45 -27.24
N SER A 732 46.28 -11.17 -27.24
CA SER A 732 46.35 -12.61 -27.52
C SER A 732 46.65 -13.43 -26.25
N GLU A 733 46.47 -14.74 -26.33
CA GLU A 733 46.62 -15.72 -25.22
C GLU A 733 47.99 -15.63 -24.56
N GLU A 734 49.07 -15.46 -25.34
CA GLU A 734 50.45 -15.41 -24.85
C GLU A 734 50.92 -14.00 -24.40
N GLY A 735 49.96 -13.08 -24.18
CA GLY A 735 50.24 -11.75 -23.66
C GLY A 735 50.82 -10.76 -24.68
N TYR A 736 50.68 -11.01 -25.97
CA TYR A 736 50.98 -10.05 -27.02
C TYR A 736 49.76 -9.22 -27.31
N GLY A 737 49.97 -7.96 -27.59
CA GLY A 737 48.90 -7.06 -27.98
C GLY A 737 49.41 -5.85 -28.74
N LYS A 738 48.49 -5.13 -29.33
CA LYS A 738 48.72 -3.89 -30.06
C LYS A 738 47.45 -3.10 -30.18
N ARG A 739 47.62 -1.83 -30.50
CA ARG A 739 46.51 -0.99 -30.94
C ARG A 739 46.71 -0.56 -32.42
N SER A 740 45.62 -0.44 -33.13
CA SER A 740 45.59 -0.06 -34.54
C SER A 740 44.54 1.02 -34.75
N GLN A 741 44.72 1.89 -35.76
CA GLN A 741 43.73 2.90 -36.11
C GLN A 741 42.43 2.24 -36.57
N VAL A 742 41.29 2.85 -36.21
CA VAL A 742 39.95 2.37 -36.64
C VAL A 742 39.86 2.41 -38.19
N GLU A 743 40.48 3.39 -38.84
CA GLU A 743 40.51 3.55 -40.29
C GLU A 743 41.21 2.38 -41.03
N ASP A 744 42.15 1.70 -40.39
CA ASP A 744 42.75 0.51 -40.92
C ASP A 744 41.75 -0.61 -41.21
N TYR A 745 40.59 -0.59 -40.56
CA TYR A 745 39.53 -1.55 -40.78
C TYR A 745 38.51 -0.98 -41.78
N ARG A 746 38.53 -1.45 -43.00
CA ARG A 746 37.54 -1.02 -44.00
C ARG A 746 36.11 -1.34 -43.57
N VAL A 747 35.19 -0.45 -43.77
CA VAL A 747 33.76 -0.70 -43.58
C VAL A 747 33.29 -1.69 -44.65
N THR A 748 32.62 -2.74 -44.26
CA THR A 748 32.11 -3.81 -45.12
C THR A 748 30.65 -4.11 -44.83
N ASN A 749 30.02 -4.96 -45.60
CA ASN A 749 28.71 -5.49 -45.22
C ASN A 749 28.85 -6.52 -44.08
N ARG A 750 27.81 -6.61 -43.22
CA ARG A 750 27.73 -7.69 -42.23
C ARG A 750 27.81 -9.08 -42.88
N GLY A 751 28.27 -10.08 -42.14
CA GLY A 751 28.41 -11.46 -42.64
C GLY A 751 29.64 -11.70 -43.47
N ALA A 752 30.56 -10.74 -43.57
CA ALA A 752 31.84 -10.91 -44.23
C ALA A 752 32.83 -11.79 -43.41
N LYS A 753 33.88 -12.34 -44.07
CA LYS A 753 34.93 -13.10 -43.40
C LYS A 753 35.91 -12.21 -42.62
N GLY A 754 35.90 -10.90 -42.86
CA GLY A 754 36.73 -9.91 -42.19
C GLY A 754 38.18 -9.80 -42.66
N VAL A 755 38.85 -8.76 -42.17
CA VAL A 755 40.26 -8.45 -42.43
C VAL A 755 41.12 -8.91 -41.24
N LYS A 756 42.40 -9.16 -41.52
CA LYS A 756 43.35 -9.60 -40.48
C LYS A 756 43.56 -8.46 -39.49
N THR A 757 43.31 -8.73 -38.18
CA THR A 757 43.53 -7.79 -37.08
C THR A 757 44.73 -8.09 -36.23
N LEU A 758 45.19 -9.36 -36.17
CA LEU A 758 46.41 -9.80 -35.51
C LEU A 758 47.01 -10.90 -36.36
N ASN A 759 48.33 -10.92 -36.45
CA ASN A 759 49.04 -12.04 -37.08
C ASN A 759 49.24 -13.14 -36.04
N ILE A 760 48.42 -14.19 -36.13
CA ILE A 760 48.46 -15.35 -35.24
C ILE A 760 49.64 -16.23 -35.61
N THR A 761 50.49 -16.54 -34.62
CA THR A 761 51.63 -17.42 -34.71
C THR A 761 51.72 -18.24 -33.41
N GLU A 762 52.55 -19.29 -33.36
CA GLU A 762 52.80 -20.04 -32.14
C GLU A 762 53.29 -19.16 -30.97
N LYS A 763 53.98 -18.06 -31.27
CA LYS A 763 54.50 -17.10 -30.32
C LYS A 763 53.40 -16.19 -29.70
N THR A 764 52.39 -15.83 -30.47
CA THR A 764 51.31 -14.91 -30.03
C THR A 764 50.17 -15.66 -29.43
N GLY A 765 49.97 -16.90 -29.79
CA GLY A 765 48.73 -17.60 -29.48
C GLY A 765 47.52 -17.00 -30.20
N ARG A 766 46.33 -17.48 -29.92
CA ARG A 766 45.05 -17.01 -30.51
C ARG A 766 44.57 -15.68 -29.90
N LEU A 767 43.72 -14.98 -30.61
CA LEU A 767 43.11 -13.74 -30.11
C LEU A 767 42.16 -14.04 -28.94
N VAL A 768 42.26 -13.27 -27.83
CA VAL A 768 41.41 -13.40 -26.64
C VAL A 768 40.48 -12.22 -26.47
N ALA A 769 40.95 -11.01 -26.75
CA ALA A 769 40.15 -9.81 -26.53
C ALA A 769 40.35 -8.75 -27.64
N ILE A 770 39.28 -8.00 -27.90
CA ILE A 770 39.24 -6.77 -28.68
C ILE A 770 38.56 -5.66 -27.89
N LYS A 771 39.16 -4.46 -27.80
CA LYS A 771 38.61 -3.29 -27.11
C LYS A 771 38.80 -2.03 -27.94
N ASN A 772 37.88 -1.08 -27.92
CA ASN A 772 38.12 0.27 -28.39
C ASN A 772 38.70 1.11 -27.25
N VAL A 773 39.75 1.85 -27.51
CA VAL A 773 40.53 2.56 -26.49
C VAL A 773 40.97 3.93 -27.00
N THR A 774 41.17 4.87 -26.07
CA THR A 774 41.77 6.18 -26.29
C THR A 774 43.05 6.29 -25.46
N ASP A 775 43.84 7.36 -25.63
CA ASP A 775 45.01 7.60 -24.81
C ASP A 775 44.73 7.81 -23.32
N GLU A 776 43.50 8.22 -22.99
CA GLU A 776 43.02 8.44 -21.59
C GLU A 776 42.60 7.16 -20.88
N ASN A 777 42.63 6.02 -21.56
CA ASN A 777 42.22 4.75 -21.00
C ASN A 777 43.38 3.97 -20.38
N ASP A 778 43.04 3.15 -19.40
CA ASP A 778 43.91 2.12 -18.87
C ASP A 778 43.35 0.73 -19.19
N LEU A 779 44.24 -0.23 -19.37
CA LEU A 779 43.90 -1.63 -19.54
C LEU A 779 44.21 -2.41 -18.28
N MET A 780 43.21 -3.17 -17.82
CA MET A 780 43.41 -4.19 -16.79
C MET A 780 43.46 -5.56 -17.49
N ILE A 781 44.60 -6.20 -17.47
CA ILE A 781 44.84 -7.52 -18.02
C ILE A 781 44.86 -8.54 -16.89
N ILE A 782 44.04 -9.56 -16.99
CA ILE A 782 43.86 -10.60 -15.99
C ILE A 782 44.29 -11.94 -16.56
N ASN A 783 45.17 -12.65 -15.87
CA ASN A 783 45.57 -14.00 -16.25
C ASN A 783 44.76 -15.08 -15.50
N LYS A 784 44.82 -16.35 -15.92
CA LYS A 784 44.10 -17.45 -15.27
C LYS A 784 44.51 -17.69 -13.83
N SER A 785 45.71 -17.33 -13.43
CA SER A 785 46.16 -17.42 -12.04
C SER A 785 45.67 -16.25 -11.15
N GLY A 786 44.81 -15.34 -11.66
CA GLY A 786 44.20 -14.22 -10.93
C GLY A 786 45.13 -13.02 -10.71
N ILE A 787 46.25 -12.93 -11.44
CA ILE A 787 47.12 -11.76 -11.37
C ILE A 787 46.56 -10.69 -12.30
N VAL A 788 46.37 -9.48 -11.79
CA VAL A 788 45.88 -8.33 -12.48
C VAL A 788 47.00 -7.33 -12.72
N ILE A 789 47.20 -6.89 -13.98
CA ILE A 789 48.12 -5.81 -14.31
C ILE A 789 47.33 -4.67 -14.92
N ARG A 790 47.63 -3.44 -14.49
CA ARG A 790 47.09 -2.19 -15.05
C ARG A 790 48.18 -1.56 -15.94
N LEU A 791 47.83 -1.21 -17.18
CA LEU A 791 48.69 -0.58 -18.19
C LEU A 791 48.01 0.64 -18.77
N ALA A 792 48.69 1.77 -18.83
CA ALA A 792 48.19 2.93 -19.57
C ALA A 792 48.19 2.64 -21.11
N VAL A 793 47.07 2.94 -21.75
CA VAL A 793 46.96 2.72 -23.22
C VAL A 793 47.92 3.63 -24.00
N ALA A 794 48.18 4.84 -23.48
CA ALA A 794 49.12 5.78 -24.05
C ALA A 794 50.53 5.16 -24.27
N ASP A 795 50.93 4.19 -23.46
CA ASP A 795 52.18 3.48 -23.54
C ASP A 795 52.24 2.41 -24.66
N CYS A 796 51.08 2.06 -25.23
CA CYS A 796 50.99 1.07 -26.26
C CYS A 796 51.12 1.77 -27.64
N ARG A 797 52.09 1.38 -28.44
CA ARG A 797 52.30 1.94 -29.78
C ARG A 797 51.14 1.60 -30.72
N VAL A 798 50.71 2.57 -31.51
CA VAL A 798 49.80 2.33 -32.64
C VAL A 798 50.58 1.61 -33.77
N MET A 799 50.03 0.52 -34.24
CA MET A 799 50.69 -0.34 -35.28
C MET A 799 49.64 -0.77 -36.32
N GLY A 800 50.13 -1.06 -37.51
CA GLY A 800 49.30 -1.59 -38.58
C GLY A 800 48.61 -2.90 -38.17
N ARG A 801 47.35 -3.09 -38.64
CA ARG A 801 46.45 -4.19 -38.23
C ARG A 801 47.00 -5.61 -38.48
N ALA A 802 47.90 -5.84 -39.39
CA ALA A 802 48.39 -7.17 -39.77
C ALA A 802 49.70 -7.60 -39.05
N THR A 803 50.20 -6.82 -38.09
CA THR A 803 51.40 -7.11 -37.30
C THR A 803 51.14 -8.08 -36.14
N GLN A 804 52.21 -8.64 -35.52
CA GLN A 804 52.16 -9.55 -34.38
C GLN A 804 51.95 -8.81 -33.06
N GLY A 805 52.11 -7.48 -33.01
CA GLY A 805 52.06 -6.71 -31.76
C GLY A 805 53.35 -6.80 -30.94
N VAL A 806 53.28 -6.27 -29.72
CA VAL A 806 54.33 -6.26 -28.70
C VAL A 806 53.86 -7.02 -27.48
N ARG A 807 54.82 -7.48 -26.66
CA ARG A 807 54.53 -8.15 -25.40
C ARG A 807 54.02 -7.12 -24.39
N LEU A 808 52.78 -7.27 -23.92
CA LEU A 808 52.18 -6.44 -22.88
C LEU A 808 52.45 -6.96 -21.48
N ILE A 809 52.50 -8.28 -21.32
CA ILE A 809 52.75 -8.98 -20.08
C ILE A 809 53.72 -10.15 -20.29
N ASN A 810 54.57 -10.46 -19.33
CA ASN A 810 55.48 -11.60 -19.41
C ASN A 810 54.90 -12.80 -18.63
N LEU A 811 54.37 -13.76 -19.36
CA LEU A 811 53.73 -14.99 -18.85
C LEU A 811 54.71 -16.18 -18.79
N THR A 812 55.94 -16.09 -19.37
CA THR A 812 56.86 -17.21 -19.56
C THR A 812 57.36 -17.87 -18.29
N LYS A 813 57.28 -17.17 -17.14
CA LYS A 813 57.73 -17.72 -15.85
C LYS A 813 56.77 -18.68 -15.17
N LYS A 814 55.53 -18.78 -15.63
CA LYS A 814 54.43 -19.52 -14.91
C LYS A 814 53.57 -20.40 -15.82
N ASN A 815 53.86 -20.53 -17.08
CA ASN A 815 53.00 -21.24 -18.08
C ASN A 815 51.52 -20.81 -17.99
N ASP A 816 51.29 -19.51 -17.90
CA ASP A 816 49.96 -18.93 -17.70
C ASP A 816 49.47 -18.26 -19.00
N VAL A 817 48.18 -18.09 -19.14
CA VAL A 817 47.56 -17.47 -20.30
C VAL A 817 46.62 -16.34 -19.86
N ILE A 818 46.34 -15.37 -20.74
CA ILE A 818 45.41 -14.31 -20.44
C ILE A 818 43.97 -14.83 -20.41
N ALA A 819 43.22 -14.51 -19.33
CA ALA A 819 41.82 -14.85 -19.14
C ALA A 819 40.88 -13.75 -19.61
N SER A 820 41.15 -12.50 -19.25
CA SER A 820 40.25 -11.36 -19.54
C SER A 820 41.05 -10.04 -19.69
N VAL A 821 40.48 -9.09 -20.43
CA VAL A 821 41.00 -7.73 -20.59
C VAL A 821 39.85 -6.72 -20.43
N CYS A 822 39.99 -5.84 -19.45
CA CYS A 822 39.02 -4.79 -19.19
C CYS A 822 39.60 -3.40 -19.49
N LYS A 823 38.77 -2.48 -19.99
CA LYS A 823 39.09 -1.08 -20.18
C LYS A 823 38.59 -0.27 -18.97
N VAL A 824 39.40 0.65 -18.46
CA VAL A 824 39.07 1.58 -17.39
C VAL A 824 39.43 3.00 -17.86
N MET A 825 38.59 3.99 -17.60
CA MET A 825 38.93 5.39 -17.89
C MET A 825 39.65 5.98 -16.66
N SER A 826 40.84 6.55 -16.89
CA SER A 826 41.60 7.22 -15.84
C SER A 826 40.84 8.40 -15.24
N SER A 827 40.18 9.19 -16.09
CA SER A 827 39.38 10.35 -15.69
C SER A 827 38.08 10.03 -14.98
N GLU A 828 37.44 8.86 -15.18
CA GLU A 828 36.26 8.45 -14.42
C GLU A 828 36.59 8.23 -12.93
N LEU A 829 37.78 7.75 -12.63
CA LEU A 829 38.26 7.53 -11.28
C LEU A 829 38.62 8.85 -10.58
N GLU A 830 39.17 9.83 -11.31
CA GLU A 830 39.53 11.15 -10.78
C GLU A 830 38.29 12.05 -10.67
N ALA A 831 37.40 12.06 -11.65
CA ALA A 831 36.18 12.86 -11.64
C ALA A 831 35.20 12.44 -10.52
N VAL A 832 35.11 11.16 -10.23
CA VAL A 832 34.29 10.64 -9.12
C VAL A 832 34.89 11.02 -7.76
N ALA A 833 36.21 11.06 -7.63
CA ALA A 833 36.89 11.52 -6.42
C ALA A 833 36.74 13.04 -6.22
N GLU A 834 36.81 13.83 -7.30
CA GLU A 834 36.57 15.28 -7.24
C GLU A 834 35.11 15.65 -6.97
N GLN A 835 34.13 14.92 -7.54
CA GLN A 835 32.73 15.15 -7.31
C GLN A 835 32.37 14.86 -5.83
N LYS A 836 32.93 13.81 -5.25
CA LYS A 836 32.75 13.50 -3.83
C LYS A 836 33.32 14.60 -2.93
N SER A 837 34.51 15.11 -3.24
CA SER A 837 35.09 16.25 -2.54
C SER A 837 34.21 17.50 -2.60
N ARG A 838 33.59 17.76 -3.75
CA ARG A 838 32.68 18.92 -3.92
C ARG A 838 31.35 18.72 -3.18
N GLU A 839 30.81 17.51 -3.19
CA GLU A 839 29.57 17.20 -2.46
C GLU A 839 29.78 17.21 -0.94
N GLU A 840 30.89 16.68 -0.43
CA GLU A 840 31.27 16.76 0.99
C GLU A 840 31.53 18.24 1.42
N TRP A 841 32.14 19.05 0.54
CA TRP A 841 32.31 20.46 0.79
C TRP A 841 30.99 21.24 0.75
N ALA A 842 30.06 20.89 -0.14
CA ALA A 842 28.73 21.49 -0.22
C ALA A 842 27.88 21.14 1.02
N GLN A 843 27.87 19.86 1.44
CA GLN A 843 27.16 19.42 2.66
C GLN A 843 27.73 20.08 3.92
N ASN A 844 29.06 20.16 4.06
CA ASN A 844 29.70 20.85 5.17
C ASN A 844 29.42 22.36 5.14
N SER A 845 29.39 22.98 3.96
CA SER A 845 29.04 24.40 3.83
C SER A 845 27.57 24.71 4.10
N GLU A 846 26.68 23.77 3.82
CA GLU A 846 25.25 23.84 4.13
C GLU A 846 24.96 23.61 5.62
N ALA A 847 25.69 22.69 6.26
CA ALA A 847 25.66 22.47 7.71
C ALA A 847 26.15 23.72 8.46
N ILE A 848 27.26 24.33 8.01
CA ILE A 848 27.79 25.59 8.56
C ILE A 848 26.81 26.75 8.32
N ARG A 849 26.10 26.81 7.19
CA ARG A 849 25.07 27.85 6.95
C ARG A 849 23.83 27.64 7.82
N LYS A 850 23.43 26.42 8.11
CA LYS A 850 22.32 26.12 9.03
C LYS A 850 22.68 26.48 10.48
N ASP A 851 23.93 26.31 10.90
CA ASP A 851 24.39 26.75 12.22
C ASP A 851 24.50 28.29 12.32
N VAL A 852 24.78 28.98 11.22
CA VAL A 852 24.89 30.46 11.20
C VAL A 852 23.52 31.14 11.03
N THR A 853 22.50 30.44 10.55
CA THR A 853 21.11 30.97 10.41
C THR A 853 20.22 30.66 11.62
N ALA A 854 20.69 29.92 12.62
CA ALA A 854 20.07 29.81 13.93
C ALA A 854 20.46 31.05 14.77
N THR A 855 19.84 32.19 14.51
CA THR A 855 19.91 33.38 15.38
C THR A 855 19.12 33.08 16.66
N PRO A 856 19.70 33.39 17.83
CA PRO A 856 18.98 33.28 19.08
C PRO A 856 18.11 34.54 19.28
N GLU A 857 16.83 34.44 19.03
CA GLU A 857 15.84 35.27 19.69
C GLU A 857 15.23 34.42 20.81
N GLU A 858 15.38 34.98 22.00
CA GLU A 858 14.83 34.64 23.31
C GLU A 858 15.87 34.14 24.33
N ASN A 859 16.55 35.13 24.92
CA ASN A 859 16.88 35.16 26.35
C ASN A 859 17.52 36.50 26.69
N ALA A 860 16.67 37.56 26.75
CA ALA A 860 17.02 38.80 27.41
C ALA A 860 16.61 38.70 28.87
N THR A 861 17.54 38.34 29.72
CA THR A 861 17.49 38.65 31.14
C THR A 861 18.22 39.95 31.38
N PRO A 862 17.71 40.83 32.23
CA PRO A 862 18.27 42.21 32.38
C PRO A 862 19.60 42.17 33.09
N ILE A 863 20.50 43.03 32.57
CA ILE A 863 21.81 43.33 33.16
C ILE A 863 21.58 44.01 34.53
N VAL A 864 22.09 43.40 35.57
CA VAL A 864 22.27 44.03 36.89
C VAL A 864 23.70 44.54 36.95
N ASP A 865 23.85 45.82 37.10
CA ASP A 865 25.10 46.55 37.35
C ASP A 865 25.82 45.97 38.60
N PHE A 866 27.01 45.44 38.42
CA PHE A 866 27.96 45.17 39.52
C PHE A 866 28.94 46.35 39.60
N VAL A 867 28.87 46.99 40.73
CA VAL A 867 29.81 47.99 41.24
C VAL A 867 31.12 47.26 41.63
N ASP A 868 32.26 47.89 41.28
CA ASP A 868 33.60 47.49 41.67
C ASP A 868 33.77 47.41 43.19
N GLU A 869 34.32 46.33 43.69
CA GLU A 869 35.11 46.34 44.98
C GLU A 869 36.37 45.52 44.79
N GLU A 870 37.47 46.21 45.23
CA GLU A 870 38.85 45.77 45.20
C GLU A 870 39.16 44.64 46.20
N PRO A 871 40.33 43.97 46.07
CA PRO A 871 40.69 42.75 46.80
C PRO A 871 41.20 42.99 48.20
N VAL A 872 40.86 42.10 49.10
CA VAL A 872 41.51 41.97 50.41
C VAL A 872 42.13 40.57 50.51
N GLU A 873 43.44 40.64 50.87
CA GLU A 873 44.33 39.47 51.15
C GLU A 873 43.96 38.71 52.42
N GLU A 874 44.42 37.41 52.45
CA GLU A 874 44.88 36.60 53.59
C GLU A 874 43.92 36.19 54.73
N SER A 875 43.65 34.93 54.84
CA SER A 875 44.37 33.97 55.70
C SER A 875 43.68 32.59 55.63
#